data_a493cbdfdef0599a606f8175df3dc430
#
_entry.id   a493cbdfdef0599a606f8175df3dc430
#
_cell.length_a   1.000
_cell.length_b   1.000
_cell.length_c   1.000
_cell.angle_alpha   90.00
_cell.angle_beta   90.00
_cell.angle_gamma   90.00
#
_symmetry.space_group_name_H-M   'P 1'
#
loop_
_entity.id
_entity.type
_entity.pdbx_description
1 polymer ?
#
loop_
_entity_poly.entity_id
_entity_poly.type
_entity_poly.pdbx_seq_one_letter_code
_entity_poly.pdbx_strand_id
1 'polypeptide(L)'
;MKKNLLIFLTFISLNVLAQSTSFEIVEEMGRGINLGNVLSAPTEGNWAFSVYEEYFDQVKDEGFSNVRIPVDFFGGTFLNADYTVNGSERTLSSLSNCEDNSCFSELAGTQNQYDGSPDDYYVNPLYLDRLQQIVDWSMSKGLVTIIDFHGAKLKENFLYTFDQSDINGVNYYSDPTSAKRIADLNKFKAIWRDIAERFKDYPETLLFEVFNEPYFWLSANEISTISSDIINIVRSSGSNNESRKIIITGGDTNSWEVIFQIPNDLINSDPNLIATFHYYQPMSFTSSMQENNNNFNLSQNAKNQITQRFSQINTWSTTNNIPVYLGEFGADNENGINYWVGGSNGAFGGPNPADRIEYHRHIAEQAMSNNFSFSAWCAGNKSTKTISLRTDNPESENIIAGNWVEEVKDALLGIGCYSSEDVLIQNPDFECGINNGWDLSTFSGAQANFSETETESYEGKSARIEVTELASSNSGFNKVILNNQEYDQDLSGKTINIKFNAKSNSDNNESISIKIRLKLGSSGNNYIVSDELTLSSEYNLYEFEFDIDETYDAHKLQVLCGNAIGEYFFDNFETIINDQSFSNYDEILHDVVFFPIPFENNLYFNSNQNLDVSIYSIDGKLISVLKLQSETEKLNLEFLEKGVYILKYFVEGTNYYKRIIKN
;
A
#
# COMPACT_ATOMS: atom_id res chain seq x y z
N MET A 1 37.13 48.28 41.72
CA MET A 1 37.16 47.46 40.53
C MET A 1 36.25 46.24 40.74
N LYS A 2 35.02 46.28 40.25
CA LYS A 2 34.08 45.16 40.28
C LYS A 2 34.21 44.42 38.95
N LYS A 3 34.62 43.13 38.98
CA LYS A 3 34.66 42.24 37.81
C LYS A 3 33.24 41.66 37.64
N ASN A 4 32.55 42.00 36.55
CA ASN A 4 31.36 41.33 36.13
C ASN A 4 31.73 40.02 35.43
N LEU A 5 31.29 38.91 35.96
CA LEU A 5 31.40 37.57 35.37
C LEU A 5 30.15 37.40 34.49
N LEU A 6 30.35 37.38 33.16
CA LEU A 6 29.30 37.09 32.19
C LEU A 6 29.22 35.56 32.01
N ILE A 7 28.17 34.95 32.52
CA ILE A 7 27.90 33.52 32.31
C ILE A 7 27.15 33.40 30.97
N PHE A 8 27.78 32.83 29.94
CA PHE A 8 27.14 32.40 28.71
C PHE A 8 26.46 31.04 28.95
N LEU A 9 25.14 31.06 29.08
CA LEU A 9 24.32 29.85 29.01
C LEU A 9 24.09 29.52 27.54
N THR A 10 24.83 28.53 27.00
CA THR A 10 24.50 27.89 25.73
C THR A 10 23.31 26.99 25.96
N PHE A 11 22.15 27.41 25.46
CA PHE A 11 21.00 26.53 25.27
C PHE A 11 21.31 25.56 24.12
N ILE A 12 21.68 24.33 24.46
CA ILE A 12 21.64 23.21 23.48
C ILE A 12 20.16 22.84 23.39
N SER A 13 19.50 23.28 22.34
CA SER A 13 18.19 22.73 21.95
C SER A 13 18.42 21.30 21.45
N LEU A 14 18.19 20.34 22.32
CA LEU A 14 17.96 18.97 21.90
C LEU A 14 16.64 19.00 21.09
N ASN A 15 16.73 18.97 19.78
CA ASN A 15 15.62 18.56 18.94
C ASN A 15 15.37 17.07 19.23
N VAL A 16 14.50 16.77 20.19
CA VAL A 16 13.88 15.46 20.27
C VAL A 16 12.98 15.38 19.04
N LEU A 17 13.44 14.73 17.99
CA LEU A 17 12.57 14.34 16.89
C LEU A 17 11.48 13.47 17.51
N ALA A 18 10.24 13.86 17.35
CA ALA A 18 9.12 13.03 17.75
C ALA A 18 9.21 11.72 16.96
N GLN A 19 9.08 10.59 17.67
CA GLN A 19 9.10 9.29 17.01
C GLN A 19 7.84 9.14 16.16
N SER A 20 8.00 8.54 14.96
CA SER A 20 6.90 8.28 14.04
C SER A 20 5.89 7.31 14.66
N THR A 21 4.63 7.52 14.41
CA THR A 21 3.56 6.57 14.75
C THR A 21 3.66 5.32 13.87
N SER A 22 2.95 4.24 14.23
CA SER A 22 2.89 3.05 13.38
C SER A 22 2.21 3.33 12.03
N PHE A 23 1.27 4.28 11.96
CA PHE A 23 0.63 4.70 10.71
C PHE A 23 1.61 5.45 9.81
N GLU A 24 2.38 6.39 10.34
CA GLU A 24 3.40 7.12 9.57
C GLU A 24 4.48 6.19 9.02
N ILE A 25 4.89 5.17 9.78
CA ILE A 25 5.85 4.17 9.29
C ILE A 25 5.24 3.31 8.18
N VAL A 26 3.97 2.90 8.29
CA VAL A 26 3.30 2.15 7.20
C VAL A 26 3.16 3.00 5.93
N GLU A 27 2.91 4.30 6.06
CA GLU A 27 2.94 5.23 4.93
C GLU A 27 4.34 5.33 4.31
N GLU A 28 5.40 5.46 5.11
CA GLU A 28 6.80 5.46 4.65
C GLU A 28 7.21 4.13 4.00
N MET A 29 6.71 3.00 4.51
CA MET A 29 6.95 1.68 3.91
C MET A 29 6.44 1.61 2.47
N GLY A 30 5.29 2.20 2.15
CA GLY A 30 4.76 2.30 0.80
C GLY A 30 4.76 0.97 0.03
N ARG A 31 5.40 0.96 -1.14
CA ARG A 31 5.48 -0.18 -2.07
C ARG A 31 6.80 -0.90 -1.89
N GLY A 32 6.79 -2.20 -1.69
CA GLY A 32 8.00 -2.97 -1.41
C GLY A 32 8.04 -4.36 -2.02
N ILE A 33 9.15 -5.04 -1.75
CA ILE A 33 9.45 -6.36 -2.29
C ILE A 33 10.04 -7.28 -1.22
N ASN A 34 9.77 -8.57 -1.32
CA ASN A 34 10.42 -9.59 -0.50
C ASN A 34 11.78 -9.98 -1.08
N LEU A 35 12.80 -10.09 -0.22
CA LEU A 35 14.04 -10.79 -0.50
C LEU A 35 13.84 -12.29 -0.20
N GLY A 36 12.90 -12.92 -0.90
CA GLY A 36 12.44 -14.26 -0.63
C GLY A 36 13.49 -15.34 -0.96
N ASN A 37 13.45 -16.43 -0.20
CA ASN A 37 14.28 -17.63 -0.39
C ASN A 37 15.80 -17.42 -0.27
N VAL A 38 16.27 -16.30 0.24
CA VAL A 38 17.69 -16.01 0.47
C VAL A 38 18.12 -16.52 1.84
N LEU A 39 17.74 -15.81 2.91
CA LEU A 39 18.04 -16.21 4.29
C LEU A 39 17.00 -17.16 4.89
N SER A 40 15.88 -17.37 4.24
CA SER A 40 14.91 -18.40 4.59
C SER A 40 15.26 -19.79 4.05
N ALA A 41 16.31 -19.90 3.25
CA ALA A 41 16.86 -21.17 2.77
C ALA A 41 17.80 -21.81 3.81
N PRO A 42 17.99 -23.14 3.78
CA PRO A 42 18.95 -23.83 4.66
C PRO A 42 20.37 -23.30 4.55
N THR A 43 20.73 -22.85 3.36
CA THR A 43 22.01 -22.19 3.04
C THR A 43 21.72 -21.11 2.01
N GLU A 44 22.28 -19.92 2.19
CA GLU A 44 22.18 -18.85 1.19
C GLU A 44 22.72 -19.33 -0.16
N GLY A 45 22.01 -19.03 -1.24
CA GLY A 45 22.31 -19.54 -2.59
C GLY A 45 21.57 -20.85 -2.95
N ASN A 46 20.91 -21.51 -2.01
CA ASN A 46 20.24 -22.79 -2.25
C ASN A 46 18.88 -22.63 -2.98
N TRP A 47 17.92 -21.89 -2.38
CA TRP A 47 16.58 -21.68 -2.96
C TRP A 47 16.49 -20.46 -3.84
N ALA A 48 17.31 -19.45 -3.59
CA ALA A 48 17.52 -18.29 -4.42
C ALA A 48 19.02 -18.00 -4.50
N PHE A 49 19.45 -17.16 -5.43
CA PHE A 49 20.83 -16.70 -5.46
C PHE A 49 21.15 -15.82 -4.25
N SER A 50 22.41 -15.82 -3.86
CA SER A 50 22.93 -14.94 -2.81
C SER A 50 22.61 -13.48 -3.14
N VAL A 51 22.51 -12.66 -2.10
CA VAL A 51 22.26 -11.22 -2.26
C VAL A 51 23.57 -10.44 -2.07
N TYR A 52 23.72 -9.37 -2.84
CA TYR A 52 24.81 -8.41 -2.78
C TYR A 52 24.27 -7.00 -2.58
N GLU A 53 25.13 -6.06 -2.20
CA GLU A 53 24.73 -4.69 -1.88
C GLU A 53 23.99 -3.99 -3.03
N GLU A 54 24.45 -4.21 -4.25
CA GLU A 54 23.90 -3.61 -5.47
C GLU A 54 22.42 -3.96 -5.73
N TYR A 55 21.93 -5.05 -5.17
CA TYR A 55 20.50 -5.39 -5.23
C TYR A 55 19.64 -4.32 -4.57
N PHE A 56 20.11 -3.75 -3.47
CA PHE A 56 19.35 -2.72 -2.75
C PHE A 56 19.42 -1.35 -3.44
N ASP A 57 20.51 -1.06 -4.16
CA ASP A 57 20.56 0.10 -5.05
C ASP A 57 19.46 -0.02 -6.11
N GLN A 58 19.37 -1.15 -6.79
CA GLN A 58 18.36 -1.40 -7.82
C GLN A 58 16.93 -1.34 -7.28
N VAL A 59 16.66 -1.96 -6.15
CA VAL A 59 15.34 -1.91 -5.50
C VAL A 59 14.93 -0.46 -5.23
N LYS A 60 15.89 0.38 -4.78
CA LYS A 60 15.63 1.79 -4.52
C LYS A 60 15.46 2.60 -5.80
N ASP A 61 16.35 2.38 -6.77
CA ASP A 61 16.36 3.12 -8.04
C ASP A 61 15.09 2.85 -8.87
N GLU A 62 14.52 1.63 -8.77
CA GLU A 62 13.23 1.30 -9.40
C GLU A 62 12.02 1.95 -8.69
N GLY A 63 12.20 2.47 -7.48
CA GLY A 63 11.14 3.19 -6.77
C GLY A 63 10.47 2.42 -5.61
N PHE A 64 10.96 1.23 -5.25
CA PHE A 64 10.51 0.57 -4.04
C PHE A 64 11.01 1.30 -2.78
N SER A 65 10.20 1.30 -1.74
CA SER A 65 10.49 1.98 -0.48
C SER A 65 10.76 1.04 0.70
N ASN A 66 10.42 -0.26 0.58
CA ASN A 66 10.71 -1.24 1.62
C ASN A 66 11.22 -2.58 1.07
N VAL A 67 11.97 -3.29 1.91
CA VAL A 67 12.37 -4.68 1.68
C VAL A 67 12.04 -5.51 2.91
N ARG A 68 11.29 -6.60 2.72
CA ARG A 68 11.06 -7.64 3.71
C ARG A 68 12.11 -8.73 3.54
N ILE A 69 12.78 -9.09 4.62
CA ILE A 69 13.87 -10.09 4.66
C ILE A 69 13.39 -11.33 5.43
N PRO A 70 12.85 -12.34 4.73
CA PRO A 70 12.52 -13.62 5.35
C PRO A 70 13.76 -14.33 5.86
N VAL A 71 13.78 -14.69 7.17
CA VAL A 71 14.90 -15.33 7.85
C VAL A 71 14.45 -16.64 8.48
N ASP A 72 15.23 -17.71 8.30
CA ASP A 72 15.00 -18.99 8.96
C ASP A 72 16.22 -19.42 9.77
N PHE A 73 15.97 -20.28 10.74
CA PHE A 73 16.97 -20.73 11.70
C PHE A 73 17.05 -22.27 11.65
N PHE A 74 17.76 -22.74 10.64
CA PHE A 74 18.13 -24.15 10.54
C PHE A 74 19.17 -24.49 11.60
N GLY A 75 19.34 -25.79 11.87
CA GLY A 75 20.21 -26.26 12.92
C GLY A 75 21.62 -25.68 12.92
N GLY A 76 22.20 -25.43 11.74
CA GLY A 76 23.52 -24.78 11.61
C GLY A 76 23.57 -23.30 11.96
N THR A 77 22.43 -22.63 11.95
CA THR A 77 22.31 -21.21 12.32
C THR A 77 21.93 -21.00 13.77
N PHE A 78 21.61 -22.07 14.49
CA PHE A 78 21.17 -22.03 15.87
C PHE A 78 22.02 -22.89 16.74
N LEU A 79 22.61 -22.34 17.80
CA LEU A 79 23.50 -23.02 18.72
C LEU A 79 22.82 -23.25 20.06
N ASN A 80 23.05 -24.45 20.64
CA ASN A 80 22.79 -24.69 22.05
C ASN A 80 24.04 -24.31 22.85
N ALA A 81 23.91 -23.51 23.89
CA ALA A 81 25.03 -23.09 24.73
C ALA A 81 25.81 -24.27 25.35
N ASP A 82 25.11 -25.36 25.64
CA ASP A 82 25.72 -26.60 26.16
C ASP A 82 26.44 -27.44 25.09
N TYR A 83 26.48 -26.99 23.86
CA TYR A 83 27.08 -27.74 22.77
C TYR A 83 28.59 -27.54 22.75
N THR A 84 29.26 -28.12 23.75
CA THR A 84 30.67 -28.37 23.71
C THR A 84 30.93 -29.75 23.12
N VAL A 85 31.40 -29.78 21.88
CA VAL A 85 31.95 -31.05 21.33
C VAL A 85 33.32 -31.29 21.95
N ASN A 86 33.42 -32.30 22.77
CA ASN A 86 34.65 -32.76 23.38
C ASN A 86 35.40 -31.74 24.26
N GLY A 87 34.70 -30.87 24.97
CA GLY A 87 35.31 -29.92 25.88
C GLY A 87 36.06 -28.77 25.22
N SER A 88 35.91 -28.60 23.91
CA SER A 88 36.44 -27.49 23.15
C SER A 88 35.32 -26.54 22.80
N GLU A 89 35.46 -25.25 23.16
CA GLU A 89 34.64 -24.20 22.61
C GLU A 89 34.70 -24.28 21.08
N ARG A 90 33.57 -24.42 20.40
CA ARG A 90 33.54 -24.32 18.95
C ARG A 90 33.92 -22.88 18.58
N THR A 91 35.09 -22.72 18.02
CA THR A 91 35.49 -21.47 17.43
C THR A 91 34.64 -21.20 16.17
N LEU A 92 34.31 -19.93 15.88
CA LEU A 92 33.59 -19.50 14.70
C LEU A 92 34.10 -20.12 13.39
N SER A 93 35.43 -20.47 13.32
CA SER A 93 36.03 -21.14 12.18
C SER A 93 35.57 -22.60 11.97
N SER A 94 35.02 -23.26 12.97
CA SER A 94 34.47 -24.61 12.81
C SER A 94 33.05 -24.61 12.23
N LEU A 95 32.38 -23.46 12.21
CA LEU A 95 31.04 -23.29 11.66
C LEU A 95 31.08 -22.85 10.19
N SER A 96 32.17 -22.22 9.75
CA SER A 96 32.36 -21.78 8.36
C SER A 96 32.60 -22.95 7.37
N ASN A 97 32.78 -24.17 7.86
CA ASN A 97 33.00 -25.36 7.04
C ASN A 97 31.73 -26.19 6.83
N CYS A 98 30.57 -25.69 7.19
CA CYS A 98 29.28 -26.33 6.88
C CYS A 98 28.88 -26.12 5.41
N GLU A 99 29.77 -26.48 4.47
CA GLU A 99 29.50 -26.41 3.03
C GLU A 99 28.51 -27.46 2.55
N ASP A 100 28.28 -28.50 3.35
CA ASP A 100 27.28 -29.51 3.09
C ASP A 100 26.14 -29.42 4.12
N ASN A 101 24.95 -29.79 3.72
CA ASN A 101 23.74 -29.78 4.55
C ASN A 101 23.84 -30.65 5.83
N SER A 102 24.97 -31.36 6.06
CA SER A 102 25.17 -32.24 7.19
C SER A 102 25.22 -31.53 8.54
N CYS A 103 25.78 -30.31 8.57
CA CYS A 103 25.80 -29.49 9.78
C CYS A 103 24.41 -28.97 10.20
N PHE A 104 23.51 -28.86 9.26
CA PHE A 104 22.15 -28.39 9.52
C PHE A 104 21.24 -29.50 9.99
N SER A 105 21.46 -30.72 9.54
CA SER A 105 20.65 -31.88 9.90
C SER A 105 20.89 -32.37 11.34
N GLU A 106 22.09 -32.22 11.86
CA GLU A 106 22.43 -32.70 13.20
C GLU A 106 21.84 -31.84 14.32
N LEU A 107 21.75 -30.51 14.13
CA LEU A 107 21.21 -29.59 15.15
C LEU A 107 19.70 -29.46 15.11
N ALA A 108 19.10 -29.55 13.94
CA ALA A 108 17.65 -29.51 13.79
C ALA A 108 16.95 -30.81 14.18
N GLY A 109 17.66 -31.90 14.18
CA GLY A 109 17.06 -33.25 14.21
C GLY A 109 17.38 -34.15 15.38
N THR A 110 18.27 -33.78 16.27
CA THR A 110 18.55 -34.66 17.43
C THR A 110 17.41 -34.48 18.42
N GLN A 111 16.49 -35.42 18.33
CA GLN A 111 15.29 -35.55 19.17
C GLN A 111 15.58 -35.63 20.68
N ASN A 112 16.83 -35.53 21.11
CA ASN A 112 17.27 -35.81 22.48
C ASN A 112 17.67 -34.54 23.27
N GLN A 113 17.49 -33.33 22.74
CA GLN A 113 17.83 -32.09 23.45
C GLN A 113 16.61 -31.17 23.59
N TYR A 114 15.62 -31.65 24.31
CA TYR A 114 14.43 -30.87 24.63
C TYR A 114 14.49 -30.25 26.03
N ASP A 115 15.69 -30.17 26.57
CA ASP A 115 15.91 -29.54 27.87
C ASP A 115 16.55 -28.19 27.63
N GLY A 116 16.09 -27.17 28.33
CA GLY A 116 16.73 -25.88 28.32
C GLY A 116 15.77 -24.72 28.50
N SER A 117 16.30 -23.64 29.02
CA SER A 117 15.70 -22.31 29.11
C SER A 117 16.08 -21.52 27.85
N PRO A 118 15.45 -20.34 27.60
CA PRO A 118 15.90 -19.46 26.51
C PRO A 118 17.39 -19.08 26.59
N ASP A 119 17.97 -19.06 27.78
CA ASP A 119 19.38 -18.70 28.01
C ASP A 119 20.36 -19.82 27.62
N ASP A 120 19.86 -21.04 27.40
CA ASP A 120 20.66 -22.17 26.94
C ASP A 120 20.85 -22.20 25.41
N TYR A 121 20.19 -21.30 24.69
CA TYR A 121 20.24 -21.22 23.25
C TYR A 121 20.67 -19.82 22.75
N TYR A 122 21.38 -19.74 21.65
CA TYR A 122 21.72 -18.53 20.96
C TYR A 122 21.93 -18.73 19.47
N VAL A 123 21.69 -17.69 18.68
CA VAL A 123 21.88 -17.72 17.24
C VAL A 123 23.38 -17.68 16.93
N ASN A 124 23.79 -18.43 15.90
CA ASN A 124 25.15 -18.40 15.41
C ASN A 124 25.59 -16.97 15.09
N PRO A 125 26.64 -16.43 15.71
CA PRO A 125 27.10 -15.07 15.47
C PRO A 125 27.42 -14.75 14.02
N LEU A 126 27.96 -15.71 13.25
CA LEU A 126 28.22 -15.52 11.81
C LEU A 126 26.95 -15.32 11.00
N TYR A 127 25.88 -16.02 11.37
CA TYR A 127 24.59 -15.84 10.74
C TYR A 127 23.98 -14.47 11.07
N LEU A 128 24.08 -14.04 12.34
CA LEU A 128 23.68 -12.69 12.73
C LEU A 128 24.52 -11.61 12.04
N ASP A 129 25.83 -11.82 11.86
CA ASP A 129 26.70 -10.90 11.14
C ASP A 129 26.27 -10.78 9.67
N ARG A 130 25.90 -11.91 9.02
CA ARG A 130 25.38 -11.88 7.65
C ARG A 130 24.02 -11.19 7.57
N LEU A 131 23.11 -11.47 8.48
CA LEU A 131 21.82 -10.77 8.58
C LEU A 131 22.04 -9.27 8.76
N GLN A 132 22.93 -8.89 9.67
CA GLN A 132 23.27 -7.49 9.91
C GLN A 132 23.82 -6.82 8.63
N GLN A 133 24.73 -7.46 7.92
CA GLN A 133 25.27 -6.94 6.68
C GLN A 133 24.17 -6.64 5.63
N ILE A 134 23.21 -7.56 5.48
CA ILE A 134 22.08 -7.40 4.56
C ILE A 134 21.17 -6.26 5.00
N VAL A 135 20.88 -6.16 6.29
CA VAL A 135 20.09 -5.05 6.87
C VAL A 135 20.81 -3.72 6.66
N ASP A 136 22.13 -3.66 6.91
CA ASP A 136 22.93 -2.45 6.72
C ASP A 136 22.91 -1.99 5.26
N TRP A 137 23.03 -2.90 4.31
CA TRP A 137 22.92 -2.59 2.88
C TRP A 137 21.55 -1.98 2.55
N SER A 138 20.47 -2.65 2.95
CA SER A 138 19.11 -2.18 2.71
C SER A 138 18.88 -0.77 3.29
N MET A 139 19.21 -0.59 4.56
CA MET A 139 19.00 0.68 5.26
C MET A 139 19.89 1.81 4.74
N SER A 140 21.12 1.50 4.29
CA SER A 140 22.03 2.50 3.71
C SER A 140 21.48 3.14 2.43
N LYS A 141 20.56 2.46 1.74
CA LYS A 141 19.87 2.98 0.55
C LYS A 141 18.56 3.72 0.91
N GLY A 142 18.26 3.89 2.20
CA GLY A 142 17.04 4.55 2.66
C GLY A 142 15.77 3.71 2.43
N LEU A 143 15.91 2.39 2.47
CA LEU A 143 14.78 1.46 2.43
C LEU A 143 14.31 1.16 3.86
N VAL A 144 13.01 1.17 4.09
CA VAL A 144 12.44 0.59 5.30
C VAL A 144 12.66 -0.91 5.26
N THR A 145 13.24 -1.47 6.32
CA THR A 145 13.72 -2.86 6.33
C THR A 145 12.95 -3.67 7.37
N ILE A 146 12.43 -4.82 6.96
CA ILE A 146 11.67 -5.71 7.83
C ILE A 146 12.44 -7.02 8.00
N ILE A 147 12.79 -7.39 9.24
CA ILE A 147 13.26 -8.73 9.56
C ILE A 147 12.02 -9.57 9.90
N ASP A 148 11.76 -10.58 9.07
CA ASP A 148 10.66 -11.51 9.22
C ASP A 148 11.16 -12.88 9.73
N PHE A 149 10.62 -13.34 10.87
CA PHE A 149 10.80 -14.71 11.27
C PHE A 149 9.99 -15.63 10.36
N HIS A 150 10.60 -16.06 9.26
CA HIS A 150 9.96 -16.98 8.31
C HIS A 150 9.89 -18.41 8.87
N GLY A 151 10.98 -18.87 9.44
CA GLY A 151 11.09 -19.99 10.36
C GLY A 151 10.49 -21.29 9.85
N ALA A 152 10.55 -21.59 8.53
CA ALA A 152 9.90 -22.75 7.96
C ALA A 152 10.30 -24.05 8.68
N LYS A 153 11.58 -24.22 8.96
CA LYS A 153 12.08 -25.44 9.60
C LYS A 153 11.66 -25.54 11.07
N LEU A 154 11.76 -24.46 11.82
CA LEU A 154 11.33 -24.45 13.21
C LEU A 154 9.80 -24.62 13.29
N LYS A 155 9.04 -23.98 12.39
CA LYS A 155 7.60 -24.17 12.29
C LYS A 155 7.23 -25.63 12.02
N GLU A 156 7.85 -26.27 11.00
CA GLU A 156 7.60 -27.67 10.67
C GLU A 156 7.81 -28.63 11.85
N ASN A 157 8.80 -28.36 12.67
CA ASN A 157 9.14 -29.23 13.79
C ASN A 157 8.45 -28.91 15.11
N PHE A 158 7.86 -27.71 15.20
CA PHE A 158 7.45 -27.14 16.48
C PHE A 158 6.03 -26.60 16.45
N LEU A 159 5.69 -25.75 15.50
CA LEU A 159 4.45 -25.02 15.57
C LEU A 159 3.29 -25.69 14.83
N TYR A 160 3.61 -26.53 13.86
CA TYR A 160 2.63 -27.42 13.27
C TYR A 160 3.25 -28.65 12.66
N THR A 161 2.47 -29.69 12.58
CA THR A 161 2.81 -30.89 11.87
C THR A 161 1.80 -31.07 10.76
N PHE A 162 2.25 -31.11 9.51
CA PHE A 162 1.38 -31.39 8.38
C PHE A 162 0.88 -32.83 8.38
N ASP A 163 1.71 -33.73 8.82
CA ASP A 163 1.35 -35.12 8.98
C ASP A 163 1.85 -35.62 10.32
N GLN A 164 0.92 -35.87 11.22
CA GLN A 164 1.22 -36.35 12.56
C GLN A 164 1.70 -37.80 12.60
N SER A 165 1.57 -38.51 11.51
CA SER A 165 1.99 -39.91 11.41
C SER A 165 3.50 -40.08 11.28
N ASP A 166 4.23 -39.05 10.82
CA ASP A 166 5.66 -39.18 10.51
C ASP A 166 6.59 -38.92 11.68
N ILE A 167 6.12 -38.43 12.81
CA ILE A 167 6.94 -38.17 13.98
C ILE A 167 6.60 -39.16 15.09
N ASN A 168 6.95 -40.44 14.92
CA ASN A 168 6.80 -41.49 15.92
C ASN A 168 5.42 -41.58 16.59
N GLY A 169 4.36 -41.19 15.90
CA GLY A 169 2.97 -41.24 16.41
C GLY A 169 2.67 -40.23 17.55
N VAL A 170 3.56 -39.28 17.80
CA VAL A 170 3.34 -38.24 18.80
C VAL A 170 2.67 -37.04 18.15
N ASN A 171 1.45 -36.79 18.56
CA ASN A 171 0.73 -35.55 18.19
C ASN A 171 1.28 -34.37 19.01
N TYR A 172 2.31 -33.71 18.50
CA TYR A 172 2.90 -32.54 19.15
C TYR A 172 1.91 -31.37 19.30
N TYR A 173 0.85 -31.39 18.52
CA TYR A 173 -0.24 -30.43 18.45
C TYR A 173 -1.13 -30.44 19.66
N SER A 174 -1.46 -31.65 20.12
CA SER A 174 -2.35 -31.84 21.25
C SER A 174 -1.66 -31.73 22.61
N ASP A 175 -0.32 -31.59 22.63
CA ASP A 175 0.44 -31.47 23.87
C ASP A 175 1.36 -30.25 23.86
N PRO A 176 0.83 -29.03 24.15
CA PRO A 176 1.63 -27.81 24.28
C PRO A 176 2.63 -27.90 25.46
N THR A 177 2.51 -28.91 26.31
CA THR A 177 3.40 -29.12 27.46
C THR A 177 4.50 -30.14 27.19
N SER A 178 4.59 -30.69 25.97
CA SER A 178 5.64 -31.61 25.63
C SER A 178 7.02 -30.94 25.75
N ALA A 179 8.02 -31.72 26.21
CA ALA A 179 9.38 -31.21 26.35
C ALA A 179 9.93 -30.61 25.03
N LYS A 180 9.60 -31.24 23.90
CA LYS A 180 9.96 -30.72 22.58
C LYS A 180 9.33 -29.34 22.31
N ARG A 181 8.02 -29.21 22.52
CA ARG A 181 7.31 -27.94 22.29
C ARG A 181 7.86 -26.79 23.13
N ILE A 182 8.15 -27.10 24.40
CA ILE A 182 8.74 -26.13 25.34
C ILE A 182 10.16 -25.74 24.87
N ALA A 183 10.99 -26.69 24.48
CA ALA A 183 12.35 -26.43 24.00
C ALA A 183 12.33 -25.58 22.72
N ASP A 184 11.47 -25.89 21.76
CA ASP A 184 11.36 -25.13 20.52
C ASP A 184 10.82 -23.70 20.76
N LEU A 185 9.89 -23.52 21.70
CA LEU A 185 9.45 -22.19 22.12
C LEU A 185 10.58 -21.40 22.80
N ASN A 186 11.40 -22.05 23.60
CA ASN A 186 12.58 -21.43 24.20
C ASN A 186 13.62 -21.02 23.15
N LYS A 187 13.83 -21.84 22.11
CA LYS A 187 14.65 -21.47 20.95
C LYS A 187 14.09 -20.24 20.23
N PHE A 188 12.78 -20.20 19.99
CA PHE A 188 12.14 -19.07 19.36
C PHE A 188 12.33 -17.77 20.16
N LYS A 189 12.18 -17.84 21.48
CA LYS A 189 12.44 -16.70 22.38
C LYS A 189 13.92 -16.27 22.36
N ALA A 190 14.85 -17.23 22.33
CA ALA A 190 16.28 -16.94 22.21
C ALA A 190 16.63 -16.28 20.87
N ILE A 191 16.03 -16.71 19.76
CA ILE A 191 16.20 -16.07 18.44
C ILE A 191 15.83 -14.59 18.52
N TRP A 192 14.64 -14.27 19.03
CA TRP A 192 14.18 -12.88 19.14
C TRP A 192 14.99 -12.08 20.15
N ARG A 193 15.45 -12.68 21.24
CA ARG A 193 16.40 -12.01 22.17
C ARG A 193 17.67 -11.59 21.44
N ASP A 194 18.25 -12.48 20.66
CA ASP A 194 19.53 -12.23 19.98
C ASP A 194 19.38 -11.22 18.84
N ILE A 195 18.28 -11.29 18.09
CA ILE A 195 17.93 -10.26 17.09
C ILE A 195 17.70 -8.90 17.77
N ALA A 196 16.90 -8.87 18.83
CA ALA A 196 16.61 -7.64 19.55
C ALA A 196 17.89 -6.99 20.10
N GLU A 197 18.76 -7.76 20.73
CA GLU A 197 20.03 -7.25 21.27
C GLU A 197 20.98 -6.76 20.16
N ARG A 198 21.06 -7.47 19.00
CA ARG A 198 21.92 -7.09 17.88
C ARG A 198 21.48 -5.76 17.26
N PHE A 199 20.18 -5.51 17.15
CA PHE A 199 19.61 -4.39 16.41
C PHE A 199 18.97 -3.31 17.29
N LYS A 200 19.16 -3.32 18.62
CA LYS A 200 18.47 -2.37 19.53
C LYS A 200 18.77 -0.91 19.26
N ASP A 201 19.94 -0.59 18.73
CA ASP A 201 20.36 0.78 18.45
C ASP A 201 20.07 1.24 17.01
N TYR A 202 19.47 0.37 16.18
CA TYR A 202 19.10 0.69 14.81
C TYR A 202 17.89 1.64 14.78
N PRO A 203 17.79 2.50 13.73
CA PRO A 203 16.70 3.48 13.62
C PRO A 203 15.32 2.81 13.51
N GLU A 204 14.27 3.62 13.60
CA GLU A 204 12.88 3.17 13.60
C GLU A 204 12.41 2.58 12.26
N THR A 205 13.16 2.83 11.17
CA THR A 205 12.94 2.25 9.84
C THR A 205 13.39 0.78 9.71
N LEU A 206 13.94 0.20 10.78
CA LEU A 206 14.07 -1.25 10.92
C LEU A 206 12.89 -1.78 11.73
N LEU A 207 12.12 -2.70 11.17
CA LEU A 207 10.94 -3.31 11.77
C LEU A 207 11.18 -4.80 12.04
N PHE A 208 10.45 -5.36 13.01
CA PHE A 208 10.47 -6.78 13.33
C PHE A 208 9.10 -7.40 13.09
N GLU A 209 9.04 -8.43 12.25
CA GLU A 209 7.85 -9.26 12.04
C GLU A 209 7.99 -10.54 12.85
N VAL A 210 7.18 -10.65 13.90
CA VAL A 210 7.33 -11.70 14.91
C VAL A 210 7.24 -13.09 14.33
N PHE A 211 6.33 -13.27 13.36
CA PHE A 211 6.00 -14.58 12.85
C PHE A 211 5.36 -14.47 11.47
N ASN A 212 5.95 -15.13 10.47
CA ASN A 212 5.44 -15.14 9.11
C ASN A 212 4.01 -15.70 9.02
N GLU A 213 3.88 -16.95 8.75
CA GLU A 213 2.60 -17.65 8.55
C GLU A 213 2.40 -18.69 9.66
N PRO A 214 1.52 -18.44 10.66
CA PRO A 214 1.34 -19.35 11.78
C PRO A 214 0.61 -20.64 11.40
N TYR A 215 0.10 -20.72 10.17
CA TYR A 215 -0.81 -21.75 9.69
C TYR A 215 -2.01 -22.00 10.63
N PHE A 216 -3.06 -22.61 10.09
CA PHE A 216 -4.33 -22.86 10.79
C PHE A 216 -4.26 -23.81 11.98
N TRP A 217 -3.05 -24.12 12.44
CA TRP A 217 -2.85 -25.00 13.57
C TRP A 217 -2.53 -24.27 14.88
N LEU A 218 -2.09 -23.04 14.85
CA LEU A 218 -1.97 -22.21 16.03
C LEU A 218 -3.26 -21.41 16.20
N SER A 219 -3.90 -21.57 17.36
CA SER A 219 -5.07 -20.77 17.71
C SER A 219 -4.71 -19.30 17.87
N ALA A 220 -5.70 -18.43 17.71
CA ALA A 220 -5.53 -16.99 17.94
C ALA A 220 -4.95 -16.70 19.35
N ASN A 221 -5.35 -17.47 20.36
CA ASN A 221 -4.82 -17.30 21.72
C ASN A 221 -3.36 -17.73 21.85
N GLU A 222 -2.95 -18.80 21.18
CA GLU A 222 -1.55 -19.27 21.24
C GLU A 222 -0.63 -18.27 20.56
N ILE A 223 -0.96 -17.82 19.34
CA ILE A 223 -0.14 -16.83 18.63
C ILE A 223 -0.10 -15.49 19.34
N SER A 224 -1.19 -15.08 19.99
CA SER A 224 -1.26 -13.89 20.83
C SER A 224 -0.31 -13.99 22.02
N THR A 225 -0.29 -15.13 22.69
CA THR A 225 0.62 -15.37 23.83
C THR A 225 2.08 -15.36 23.37
N ILE A 226 2.39 -16.04 22.27
CA ILE A 226 3.73 -16.08 21.67
C ILE A 226 4.16 -14.65 21.29
N SER A 227 3.29 -13.91 20.61
CA SER A 227 3.57 -12.53 20.19
C SER A 227 3.82 -11.60 21.39
N SER A 228 3.01 -11.73 22.45
CA SER A 228 3.20 -10.96 23.70
C SER A 228 4.54 -11.24 24.36
N ASP A 229 4.97 -12.52 24.42
CA ASP A 229 6.27 -12.89 24.94
C ASP A 229 7.41 -12.25 24.14
N ILE A 230 7.32 -12.27 22.82
CA ILE A 230 8.35 -11.68 21.95
C ILE A 230 8.37 -10.16 22.04
N ILE A 231 7.20 -9.51 22.04
CA ILE A 231 7.10 -8.04 22.27
C ILE A 231 7.81 -7.68 23.57
N ASN A 232 7.55 -8.40 24.66
CA ASN A 232 8.20 -8.16 25.92
C ASN A 232 9.74 -8.35 25.87
N ILE A 233 10.21 -9.36 25.16
CA ILE A 233 11.66 -9.59 24.95
C ILE A 233 12.27 -8.40 24.20
N VAL A 234 11.65 -7.98 23.10
CA VAL A 234 12.12 -6.84 22.31
C VAL A 234 12.13 -5.56 23.14
N ARG A 235 11.03 -5.23 23.82
CA ARG A 235 10.95 -4.03 24.68
C ARG A 235 11.99 -4.04 25.80
N SER A 236 12.22 -5.19 26.41
CA SER A 236 13.18 -5.35 27.53
C SER A 236 14.64 -5.21 27.11
N SER A 237 14.98 -5.31 25.83
CA SER A 237 16.34 -5.09 25.33
C SER A 237 16.74 -3.60 25.33
N GLY A 238 15.76 -2.69 25.51
CA GLY A 238 15.99 -1.25 25.66
C GLY A 238 16.38 -0.53 24.37
N SER A 239 16.91 0.69 24.52
CA SER A 239 17.29 1.58 23.44
C SER A 239 16.10 1.83 22.47
N ASN A 240 16.30 1.85 21.15
CA ASN A 240 15.25 2.07 20.16
C ASN A 240 14.21 0.93 20.12
N ASN A 241 14.50 -0.21 20.71
CA ASN A 241 13.55 -1.32 20.80
C ASN A 241 12.41 -1.05 21.80
N GLU A 242 12.53 -0.08 22.70
CA GLU A 242 11.44 0.33 23.59
C GLU A 242 10.19 0.78 22.78
N SER A 243 10.40 1.24 21.55
CA SER A 243 9.35 1.78 20.70
C SER A 243 9.43 1.32 19.22
N ARG A 244 10.30 0.34 18.92
CA ARG A 244 10.41 -0.25 17.58
C ARG A 244 9.06 -0.76 17.10
N LYS A 245 8.75 -0.54 15.82
CA LYS A 245 7.53 -1.07 15.22
C LYS A 245 7.65 -2.58 15.09
N ILE A 246 6.63 -3.28 15.58
CA ILE A 246 6.55 -4.75 15.58
C ILE A 246 5.32 -5.17 14.78
N ILE A 247 5.55 -6.02 13.80
CA ILE A 247 4.51 -6.56 12.94
C ILE A 247 4.01 -7.87 13.54
N ILE A 248 2.69 -7.98 13.71
CA ILE A 248 2.00 -9.12 14.32
C ILE A 248 0.95 -9.70 13.38
N THR A 249 0.68 -10.99 13.53
CA THR A 249 -0.35 -11.72 12.80
C THR A 249 -1.31 -12.42 13.77
N GLY A 250 -2.45 -12.88 13.26
CA GLY A 250 -3.40 -13.71 14.00
C GLY A 250 -3.08 -15.20 13.89
N GLY A 251 -4.01 -16.05 14.32
CA GLY A 251 -3.95 -17.51 14.23
C GLY A 251 -5.18 -18.10 13.54
N ASP A 252 -5.40 -19.41 13.75
CA ASP A 252 -6.52 -20.19 13.25
C ASP A 252 -6.62 -20.35 11.73
N THR A 253 -5.98 -19.48 10.95
CA THR A 253 -5.94 -19.52 9.49
C THR A 253 -4.62 -18.94 8.97
N ASN A 254 -4.33 -19.24 7.71
CA ASN A 254 -3.15 -18.74 7.01
C ASN A 254 -3.52 -17.88 5.81
N SER A 255 -4.78 -17.52 5.70
CA SER A 255 -5.30 -16.71 4.61
C SER A 255 -5.48 -15.26 5.06
N TRP A 256 -6.00 -14.43 4.19
CA TRP A 256 -6.23 -13.01 4.46
C TRP A 256 -7.11 -12.76 5.71
N GLU A 257 -7.93 -13.72 6.09
CA GLU A 257 -8.77 -13.64 7.29
C GLU A 257 -7.98 -13.68 8.60
N VAL A 258 -6.70 -14.06 8.56
CA VAL A 258 -5.84 -14.15 9.75
C VAL A 258 -5.83 -12.87 10.58
N ILE A 259 -5.94 -11.72 9.90
CA ILE A 259 -5.90 -10.41 10.56
C ILE A 259 -7.08 -10.20 11.53
N PHE A 260 -8.25 -10.77 11.22
CA PHE A 260 -9.44 -10.68 12.08
C PHE A 260 -9.33 -11.54 13.35
N GLN A 261 -8.32 -12.39 13.41
CA GLN A 261 -8.05 -13.27 14.55
C GLN A 261 -7.03 -12.65 15.53
N ILE A 262 -6.54 -11.44 15.28
CA ILE A 262 -5.68 -10.74 16.23
C ILE A 262 -6.54 -10.24 17.40
N PRO A 263 -6.29 -10.70 18.65
CA PRO A 263 -7.12 -10.29 19.79
C PRO A 263 -6.91 -8.81 20.14
N ASN A 264 -8.00 -8.13 20.51
CA ASN A 264 -7.96 -6.72 20.91
C ASN A 264 -7.01 -6.45 22.08
N ASP A 265 -6.88 -7.40 23.01
CA ASP A 265 -5.96 -7.25 24.15
C ASP A 265 -4.50 -7.16 23.67
N LEU A 266 -4.12 -7.90 22.62
CA LEU A 266 -2.80 -7.80 22.02
C LEU A 266 -2.63 -6.45 21.30
N ILE A 267 -3.61 -6.04 20.48
CA ILE A 267 -3.58 -4.76 19.76
C ILE A 267 -3.39 -3.60 20.73
N ASN A 268 -4.16 -3.61 21.83
CA ASN A 268 -4.14 -2.54 22.83
C ASN A 268 -2.95 -2.60 23.80
N SER A 269 -2.13 -3.66 23.75
CA SER A 269 -1.01 -3.83 24.67
C SER A 269 0.17 -2.91 24.35
N ASP A 270 0.32 -2.48 23.09
CA ASP A 270 1.47 -1.69 22.65
C ASP A 270 1.06 -0.81 21.43
N PRO A 271 1.29 0.52 21.49
CA PRO A 271 0.92 1.43 20.39
C PRO A 271 1.83 1.32 19.15
N ASN A 272 2.92 0.58 19.23
CA ASN A 272 3.91 0.43 18.17
C ASN A 272 3.73 -0.89 17.39
N LEU A 273 2.50 -1.38 17.30
CA LEU A 273 2.17 -2.58 16.54
C LEU A 273 1.65 -2.23 15.14
N ILE A 274 1.88 -3.16 14.21
CA ILE A 274 1.37 -3.17 12.83
C ILE A 274 0.77 -4.55 12.60
N ALA A 275 -0.42 -4.64 12.03
CA ALA A 275 -1.05 -5.91 11.71
C ALA A 275 -0.67 -6.35 10.30
N THR A 276 -0.40 -7.66 10.11
CA THR A 276 -0.06 -8.21 8.78
C THR A 276 -1.02 -9.30 8.34
N PHE A 277 -1.12 -9.43 7.02
CA PHE A 277 -1.78 -10.54 6.35
C PHE A 277 -1.07 -10.85 5.03
N HIS A 278 -1.32 -12.05 4.47
CA HIS A 278 -0.88 -12.44 3.13
C HIS A 278 -2.07 -12.66 2.21
N TYR A 279 -1.87 -12.46 0.92
CA TYR A 279 -2.96 -12.56 -0.04
C TYR A 279 -2.56 -13.32 -1.30
N TYR A 280 -3.02 -14.56 -1.43
CA TYR A 280 -2.78 -15.40 -2.61
C TYR A 280 -4.09 -15.87 -3.28
N GLN A 281 -5.22 -15.23 -2.95
CA GLN A 281 -6.50 -15.60 -3.53
C GLN A 281 -6.76 -14.92 -4.89
N PRO A 282 -7.40 -15.63 -5.82
CA PRO A 282 -7.79 -17.05 -5.71
C PRO A 282 -6.62 -18.00 -5.97
N MET A 283 -6.42 -18.98 -5.08
CA MET A 283 -5.30 -19.94 -5.16
C MET A 283 -5.23 -20.69 -6.50
N SER A 284 -6.39 -20.94 -7.13
CA SER A 284 -6.47 -21.56 -8.46
C SER A 284 -5.88 -20.69 -9.58
N PHE A 285 -5.71 -19.39 -9.32
CA PHE A 285 -5.07 -18.44 -10.23
C PHE A 285 -3.58 -18.27 -9.91
N THR A 286 -3.27 -18.07 -8.64
CA THR A 286 -1.93 -17.65 -8.22
C THR A 286 -0.94 -18.80 -8.09
N SER A 287 -1.43 -20.05 -7.93
CA SER A 287 -0.59 -21.21 -7.67
C SER A 287 -0.84 -22.34 -8.67
N SER A 288 0.21 -22.69 -9.40
CA SER A 288 0.24 -23.77 -10.39
C SER A 288 0.48 -25.17 -9.80
N MET A 289 0.43 -25.33 -8.49
CA MET A 289 0.76 -26.58 -7.80
C MET A 289 -0.37 -27.64 -7.85
N GLN A 290 -1.54 -27.34 -8.40
CA GLN A 290 -2.69 -28.23 -8.41
C GLN A 290 -3.09 -28.64 -9.83
N GLU A 291 -2.95 -29.94 -10.16
CA GLU A 291 -3.17 -30.47 -11.51
C GLU A 291 -4.58 -30.26 -12.09
N ASN A 292 -5.62 -30.15 -11.28
CA ASN A 292 -7.01 -30.22 -11.78
C ASN A 292 -7.92 -29.06 -11.37
N ASN A 293 -7.44 -28.02 -10.72
CA ASN A 293 -8.25 -26.92 -10.22
C ASN A 293 -7.72 -25.53 -10.61
N ASN A 294 -6.88 -25.45 -11.63
CA ASN A 294 -6.29 -24.20 -12.06
C ASN A 294 -7.30 -23.41 -12.93
N ASN A 295 -7.50 -22.16 -12.57
CA ASN A 295 -8.23 -21.19 -13.38
C ASN A 295 -7.36 -19.94 -13.51
N PHE A 296 -6.59 -19.87 -14.57
CA PHE A 296 -5.60 -18.83 -14.81
C PHE A 296 -6.17 -17.55 -15.45
N ASN A 297 -7.49 -17.40 -15.51
CA ASN A 297 -8.13 -16.17 -15.95
C ASN A 297 -8.48 -15.28 -14.75
N LEU A 298 -8.04 -14.04 -14.80
CA LEU A 298 -8.40 -13.04 -13.81
C LEU A 298 -9.78 -12.47 -14.15
N SER A 299 -10.82 -13.08 -13.62
CA SER A 299 -12.19 -12.61 -13.87
C SER A 299 -12.50 -11.32 -13.12
N GLN A 300 -13.42 -10.51 -13.63
CA GLN A 300 -13.93 -9.33 -12.93
C GLN A 300 -14.49 -9.69 -11.54
N ASN A 301 -15.14 -10.84 -11.40
CA ASN A 301 -15.60 -11.30 -10.08
C ASN A 301 -14.45 -11.54 -9.10
N ALA A 302 -13.29 -12.03 -9.55
CA ALA A 302 -12.11 -12.19 -8.71
C ALA A 302 -11.57 -10.82 -8.28
N LYS A 303 -11.48 -9.84 -9.19
CA LYS A 303 -11.09 -8.46 -8.86
C LYS A 303 -12.06 -7.83 -7.84
N ASN A 304 -13.37 -7.95 -8.05
CA ASN A 304 -14.36 -7.42 -7.11
C ASN A 304 -14.25 -8.06 -5.71
N GLN A 305 -13.94 -9.35 -5.64
CA GLN A 305 -13.69 -10.00 -4.35
C GLN A 305 -12.42 -9.49 -3.65
N ILE A 306 -11.35 -9.20 -4.40
CA ILE A 306 -10.15 -8.58 -3.86
C ILE A 306 -10.51 -7.23 -3.26
N THR A 307 -11.12 -6.34 -4.04
CA THR A 307 -11.56 -5.01 -3.59
C THR A 307 -12.42 -5.09 -2.33
N GLN A 308 -13.42 -5.97 -2.29
CA GLN A 308 -14.28 -6.15 -1.14
C GLN A 308 -13.50 -6.59 0.11
N ARG A 309 -12.56 -7.52 -0.01
CA ARG A 309 -11.77 -8.04 1.11
C ARG A 309 -10.83 -6.98 1.67
N PHE A 310 -10.18 -6.21 0.82
CA PHE A 310 -9.32 -5.11 1.25
C PHE A 310 -10.12 -4.02 1.98
N SER A 311 -11.30 -3.69 1.49
CA SER A 311 -12.23 -2.79 2.19
C SER A 311 -12.66 -3.33 3.56
N GLN A 312 -12.90 -4.64 3.69
CA GLN A 312 -13.20 -5.27 4.99
C GLN A 312 -12.03 -5.16 5.96
N ILE A 313 -10.80 -5.40 5.48
CA ILE A 313 -9.57 -5.25 6.27
C ILE A 313 -9.38 -3.79 6.69
N ASN A 314 -9.61 -2.83 5.81
CA ASN A 314 -9.53 -1.41 6.14
C ASN A 314 -10.55 -0.98 7.20
N THR A 315 -11.78 -1.50 7.10
CA THR A 315 -12.81 -1.29 8.12
C THR A 315 -12.36 -1.83 9.48
N TRP A 316 -11.76 -3.02 9.49
CA TRP A 316 -11.21 -3.63 10.71
C TRP A 316 -10.03 -2.83 11.27
N SER A 317 -9.09 -2.42 10.42
CA SER A 317 -7.94 -1.57 10.77
C SER A 317 -8.37 -0.27 11.44
N THR A 318 -9.30 0.44 10.81
CA THR A 318 -9.86 1.69 11.34
C THR A 318 -10.59 1.48 12.68
N THR A 319 -11.37 0.40 12.79
CA THR A 319 -12.13 0.07 14.02
C THR A 319 -11.20 -0.23 15.20
N ASN A 320 -10.08 -0.90 14.93
CA ASN A 320 -9.11 -1.30 15.95
C ASN A 320 -7.96 -0.30 16.11
N ASN A 321 -7.91 0.76 15.32
CA ASN A 321 -6.87 1.78 15.32
C ASN A 321 -5.46 1.19 15.22
N ILE A 322 -5.26 0.27 14.27
CA ILE A 322 -3.98 -0.37 13.99
C ILE A 322 -3.70 -0.35 12.47
N PRO A 323 -2.53 0.12 12.01
CA PRO A 323 -2.20 0.12 10.59
C PRO A 323 -1.93 -1.29 10.09
N VAL A 324 -2.05 -1.46 8.77
CA VAL A 324 -1.99 -2.77 8.11
C VAL A 324 -0.86 -2.82 7.10
N TYR A 325 -0.21 -3.97 7.05
CA TYR A 325 0.84 -4.33 6.12
C TYR A 325 0.50 -5.63 5.40
N LEU A 326 0.52 -5.63 4.07
CA LEU A 326 0.40 -6.82 3.23
C LEU A 326 1.78 -7.43 3.02
N GLY A 327 2.13 -8.44 3.83
CA GLY A 327 3.48 -9.02 3.87
C GLY A 327 3.86 -9.79 2.62
N GLU A 328 2.89 -10.48 1.99
CA GLU A 328 3.11 -11.27 0.79
C GLU A 328 1.89 -11.32 -0.12
N PHE A 329 2.14 -11.26 -1.42
CA PHE A 329 1.21 -11.63 -2.48
C PHE A 329 1.97 -11.87 -3.79
N GLY A 330 1.38 -12.59 -4.72
CA GLY A 330 1.99 -12.84 -6.03
C GLY A 330 1.35 -14.01 -6.77
N ALA A 331 1.68 -14.16 -8.04
CA ALA A 331 1.21 -15.23 -8.90
C ALA A 331 2.36 -15.86 -9.69
N ASP A 332 2.24 -17.16 -9.98
CA ASP A 332 3.18 -17.89 -10.83
C ASP A 332 3.22 -17.29 -12.25
N ASN A 333 4.31 -17.52 -12.97
CA ASN A 333 4.41 -17.16 -14.37
C ASN A 333 3.64 -18.17 -15.27
N GLU A 334 3.37 -17.79 -16.51
CA GLU A 334 2.49 -18.48 -17.44
C GLU A 334 2.77 -20.00 -17.58
N ASN A 335 4.04 -20.37 -17.60
CA ASN A 335 4.43 -21.75 -17.80
C ASN A 335 4.76 -22.48 -16.49
N GLY A 336 4.66 -21.81 -15.35
CA GLY A 336 5.15 -22.32 -14.08
C GLY A 336 6.66 -22.61 -14.14
N ILE A 337 7.42 -21.75 -14.84
CA ILE A 337 8.83 -21.98 -15.14
C ILE A 337 9.71 -21.41 -14.05
N ASN A 338 10.67 -22.20 -13.64
CA ASN A 338 11.84 -21.71 -12.91
C ASN A 338 12.75 -20.94 -13.86
N TYR A 339 12.93 -19.67 -13.64
CA TYR A 339 13.71 -18.80 -14.54
C TYR A 339 15.19 -19.18 -14.69
N TRP A 340 15.75 -19.92 -13.73
CA TRP A 340 17.14 -20.36 -13.79
C TRP A 340 17.37 -21.57 -14.68
N VAL A 341 16.53 -22.59 -14.54
CA VAL A 341 16.71 -23.84 -15.28
C VAL A 341 15.79 -23.99 -16.47
N GLY A 342 14.82 -23.09 -16.63
CA GLY A 342 13.86 -23.13 -17.76
C GLY A 342 12.90 -24.32 -17.70
N GLY A 343 12.82 -25.04 -16.59
CA GLY A 343 11.95 -26.21 -16.42
C GLY A 343 10.77 -25.91 -15.51
N SER A 344 9.66 -26.62 -15.69
CA SER A 344 8.54 -26.54 -14.77
C SER A 344 8.96 -27.13 -13.41
N ASN A 345 8.91 -26.36 -12.37
CA ASN A 345 9.30 -26.78 -11.02
C ASN A 345 8.18 -27.60 -10.34
N GLY A 346 7.60 -28.57 -11.06
CA GLY A 346 6.41 -29.32 -10.66
C GLY A 346 5.11 -28.54 -10.83
N ALA A 347 5.14 -27.41 -11.52
CA ALA A 347 4.01 -26.55 -11.75
C ALA A 347 3.22 -26.96 -12.99
N PHE A 348 1.92 -26.74 -12.96
CA PHE A 348 0.98 -27.10 -14.03
C PHE A 348 0.57 -25.88 -14.89
N GLY A 349 1.47 -24.95 -15.09
CA GLY A 349 1.24 -23.67 -15.78
C GLY A 349 1.06 -22.49 -14.84
N GLY A 350 0.53 -21.41 -15.33
CA GLY A 350 0.25 -20.19 -14.59
C GLY A 350 -0.63 -19.24 -15.40
N PRO A 351 -1.04 -18.10 -14.85
CA PRO A 351 -1.78 -17.08 -15.57
C PRO A 351 -0.97 -16.57 -16.75
N ASN A 352 -1.67 -16.19 -17.82
CA ASN A 352 -1.02 -15.50 -18.94
C ASN A 352 -0.38 -14.19 -18.46
N PRO A 353 0.61 -13.63 -19.19
CA PRO A 353 1.32 -12.43 -18.77
C PRO A 353 0.40 -11.25 -18.44
N ALA A 354 -0.61 -10.97 -19.26
CA ALA A 354 -1.52 -9.84 -19.05
C ALA A 354 -2.32 -9.99 -17.74
N ASP A 355 -2.91 -11.15 -17.48
CA ASP A 355 -3.65 -11.42 -16.25
C ASP A 355 -2.73 -11.44 -15.00
N ARG A 356 -1.48 -11.93 -15.15
CA ARG A 356 -0.49 -11.88 -14.07
C ARG A 356 -0.13 -10.45 -13.69
N ILE A 357 0.13 -9.61 -14.67
CA ILE A 357 0.43 -8.19 -14.52
C ILE A 357 -0.74 -7.49 -13.85
N GLU A 358 -1.96 -7.68 -14.39
CA GLU A 358 -3.18 -7.09 -13.87
C GLU A 358 -3.46 -7.50 -12.42
N TYR A 359 -3.22 -8.77 -12.06
CA TYR A 359 -3.36 -9.23 -10.67
C TYR A 359 -2.43 -8.46 -9.72
N HIS A 360 -1.15 -8.33 -10.08
CA HIS A 360 -0.18 -7.62 -9.24
C HIS A 360 -0.55 -6.13 -9.11
N ARG A 361 -0.95 -5.52 -10.21
CA ARG A 361 -1.38 -4.13 -10.23
C ARG A 361 -2.62 -3.91 -9.37
N HIS A 362 -3.66 -4.71 -9.58
CA HIS A 362 -4.92 -4.58 -8.83
C HIS A 362 -4.71 -4.75 -7.32
N ILE A 363 -3.90 -5.74 -6.89
CA ILE A 363 -3.55 -5.91 -5.47
C ILE A 363 -2.79 -4.70 -4.95
N ALA A 364 -1.79 -4.21 -5.67
CA ALA A 364 -0.99 -3.05 -5.26
C ALA A 364 -1.86 -1.79 -5.13
N GLU A 365 -2.73 -1.53 -6.09
CA GLU A 365 -3.68 -0.41 -6.06
C GLU A 365 -4.66 -0.52 -4.89
N GLN A 366 -5.23 -1.72 -4.66
CA GLN A 366 -6.13 -1.94 -3.52
C GLN A 366 -5.40 -1.78 -2.17
N ALA A 367 -4.14 -2.20 -2.07
CA ALA A 367 -3.35 -1.96 -0.86
C ALA A 367 -3.17 -0.46 -0.62
N MET A 368 -2.66 0.27 -1.61
CA MET A 368 -2.37 1.71 -1.48
C MET A 368 -3.63 2.54 -1.23
N SER A 369 -4.74 2.26 -1.94
CA SER A 369 -6.01 2.98 -1.76
C SER A 369 -6.67 2.74 -0.39
N ASN A 370 -6.32 1.65 0.28
CA ASN A 370 -6.75 1.37 1.65
C ASN A 370 -5.71 1.76 2.72
N ASN A 371 -4.67 2.53 2.35
CA ASN A 371 -3.57 2.95 3.21
C ASN A 371 -2.78 1.77 3.82
N PHE A 372 -2.63 0.68 3.07
CA PHE A 372 -1.77 -0.43 3.43
C PHE A 372 -0.43 -0.28 2.69
N SER A 373 0.66 -0.53 3.37
CA SER A 373 1.91 -0.84 2.68
C SER A 373 1.95 -2.30 2.27
N PHE A 374 2.87 -2.66 1.37
CA PHE A 374 3.03 -4.04 0.96
C PHE A 374 4.48 -4.41 0.65
N SER A 375 4.77 -5.73 0.65
CA SER A 375 5.95 -6.32 0.01
C SER A 375 5.51 -7.45 -0.90
N ALA A 376 5.62 -7.26 -2.22
CA ALA A 376 5.29 -8.31 -3.18
C ALA A 376 6.24 -9.52 -3.02
N TRP A 377 5.70 -10.74 -3.14
CA TRP A 377 6.52 -11.95 -3.01
C TRP A 377 7.40 -12.16 -4.24
N CYS A 378 8.70 -12.07 -4.02
CA CYS A 378 9.74 -12.37 -4.98
C CYS A 378 10.63 -13.47 -4.43
N ALA A 379 10.46 -14.69 -4.92
CA ALA A 379 11.16 -15.87 -4.43
C ALA A 379 12.52 -16.12 -5.14
N GLY A 380 12.98 -15.16 -5.95
CA GLY A 380 14.22 -15.23 -6.71
C GLY A 380 14.15 -16.16 -7.93
N ASN A 381 15.24 -16.23 -8.68
CA ASN A 381 15.31 -16.89 -10.00
C ASN A 381 14.94 -18.38 -10.00
N LYS A 382 15.08 -19.06 -8.87
CA LYS A 382 14.78 -20.49 -8.73
C LYS A 382 13.32 -20.77 -8.40
N SER A 383 12.43 -19.81 -8.66
CA SER A 383 11.01 -19.92 -8.40
C SER A 383 10.17 -19.47 -9.60
N THR A 384 8.90 -19.87 -9.59
CA THR A 384 7.87 -19.43 -10.53
C THR A 384 7.29 -18.06 -10.16
N LYS A 385 7.38 -17.67 -8.89
CA LYS A 385 6.91 -16.38 -8.33
C LYS A 385 8.07 -15.41 -8.17
N THR A 386 8.78 -15.11 -9.25
CA THR A 386 9.87 -14.13 -9.17
C THR A 386 9.54 -12.84 -9.91
N ILE A 387 10.13 -11.76 -9.45
CA ILE A 387 10.00 -10.41 -10.00
C ILE A 387 11.39 -9.85 -10.30
N SER A 388 12.37 -10.07 -9.43
CA SER A 388 13.78 -9.70 -9.62
C SER A 388 14.62 -10.90 -10.01
N LEU A 389 15.28 -10.82 -11.16
CA LEU A 389 16.13 -11.87 -11.73
C LEU A 389 17.59 -11.63 -11.33
N ARG A 390 17.98 -12.08 -10.14
CA ARG A 390 19.36 -11.98 -9.66
C ARG A 390 20.22 -13.13 -10.18
N THR A 391 21.54 -12.96 -10.19
CA THR A 391 22.52 -14.02 -10.39
C THR A 391 23.48 -14.10 -9.20
N ASP A 392 24.16 -15.21 -9.03
CA ASP A 392 25.13 -15.44 -7.95
C ASP A 392 26.57 -15.04 -8.32
N ASN A 393 26.78 -14.49 -9.50
CA ASN A 393 28.09 -14.02 -9.94
C ASN A 393 28.14 -12.51 -10.08
N PRO A 394 28.64 -11.75 -9.10
CA PRO A 394 28.70 -10.31 -9.11
C PRO A 394 29.64 -9.71 -10.17
N GLU A 395 30.55 -10.49 -10.74
CA GLU A 395 31.50 -10.01 -11.76
C GLU A 395 31.00 -10.20 -13.20
N SER A 396 29.86 -10.84 -13.42
CA SER A 396 29.32 -11.01 -14.75
C SER A 396 28.50 -9.80 -15.17
N GLU A 397 28.70 -9.30 -16.38
CA GLU A 397 27.99 -8.13 -16.91
C GLU A 397 26.47 -8.28 -16.96
N ASN A 398 25.92 -9.47 -16.70
CA ASN A 398 24.48 -9.75 -16.70
C ASN A 398 23.87 -9.77 -15.30
N ILE A 399 24.59 -9.31 -14.37
CA ILE A 399 24.33 -9.59 -13.02
C ILE A 399 23.25 -8.88 -12.41
N ILE A 400 23.18 -8.03 -12.11
CA ILE A 400 22.52 -7.31 -11.09
C ILE A 400 21.79 -6.17 -11.77
N ALA A 401 22.27 -5.85 -12.91
CA ALA A 401 21.75 -4.75 -13.67
C ALA A 401 20.33 -5.03 -14.15
N GLY A 402 19.38 -4.97 -13.20
CA GLY A 402 18.02 -4.71 -13.53
C GLY A 402 17.34 -5.74 -14.43
N ASN A 403 17.64 -7.01 -14.26
CA ASN A 403 16.80 -8.01 -14.88
C ASN A 403 15.55 -8.20 -14.02
N TRP A 404 14.57 -7.39 -14.30
CA TRP A 404 13.25 -7.49 -13.70
C TRP A 404 12.28 -8.20 -14.64
N VAL A 405 11.20 -8.74 -14.10
CA VAL A 405 9.99 -8.99 -14.88
C VAL A 405 9.31 -7.63 -14.97
N GLU A 406 9.73 -6.83 -15.96
CA GLU A 406 9.49 -5.38 -16.03
C GLU A 406 8.01 -5.03 -15.84
N GLU A 407 7.12 -5.66 -16.62
CA GLU A 407 5.71 -5.30 -16.58
C GLU A 407 5.05 -5.63 -15.23
N VAL A 408 5.53 -6.65 -14.51
CA VAL A 408 5.06 -6.96 -13.15
C VAL A 408 5.61 -5.97 -12.14
N LYS A 409 6.88 -5.59 -12.26
CA LYS A 409 7.52 -4.56 -11.45
C LYS A 409 6.80 -3.22 -11.62
N ASP A 410 6.58 -2.81 -12.86
CA ASP A 410 5.89 -1.56 -13.18
C ASP A 410 4.46 -1.53 -12.64
N ALA A 411 3.73 -2.64 -12.77
CA ALA A 411 2.41 -2.80 -12.19
C ALA A 411 2.40 -2.62 -10.65
N LEU A 412 3.41 -3.15 -9.96
CA LEU A 412 3.58 -2.99 -8.51
C LEU A 412 3.87 -1.54 -8.12
N LEU A 413 4.67 -0.86 -8.92
CA LEU A 413 5.06 0.54 -8.68
C LEU A 413 3.99 1.54 -9.12
N GLY A 414 2.94 1.07 -9.78
CA GLY A 414 1.92 1.93 -10.39
C GLY A 414 2.44 2.63 -11.64
N ILE A 415 3.53 2.11 -12.21
CA ILE A 415 4.10 2.55 -13.48
C ILE A 415 3.51 1.65 -14.57
N GLY A 416 3.23 2.21 -15.73
CA GLY A 416 2.95 1.42 -16.91
C GLY A 416 1.53 1.45 -17.45
N CYS A 417 1.45 0.96 -18.65
CA CYS A 417 0.48 1.22 -19.70
C CYS A 417 -0.72 0.28 -19.69
N TYR A 418 -1.30 0.04 -18.55
CA TYR A 418 -2.44 -0.86 -18.46
C TYR A 418 -3.73 -0.06 -18.28
N SER A 419 -4.67 -0.27 -19.21
CA SER A 419 -6.01 0.26 -19.07
C SER A 419 -6.71 -0.45 -17.90
N SER A 420 -6.81 0.20 -16.77
CA SER A 420 -7.75 -0.19 -15.74
C SER A 420 -9.12 0.39 -16.10
N GLU A 421 -10.12 -0.47 -16.23
CA GLU A 421 -11.52 -0.02 -16.36
C GLU A 421 -11.99 0.73 -15.09
N ASP A 422 -11.17 0.73 -14.04
CA ASP A 422 -11.49 1.29 -12.73
C ASP A 422 -10.89 2.69 -12.49
N VAL A 423 -10.17 3.28 -13.45
CA VAL A 423 -9.65 4.65 -13.33
C VAL A 423 -10.31 5.61 -14.31
N LEU A 424 -10.70 6.78 -13.82
CA LEU A 424 -11.36 7.80 -14.64
C LEU A 424 -10.46 8.34 -15.75
N ILE A 425 -9.15 8.40 -15.54
CA ILE A 425 -8.17 8.85 -16.52
C ILE A 425 -7.14 7.75 -16.75
N GLN A 426 -7.11 7.25 -17.99
CA GLN A 426 -6.14 6.29 -18.46
C GLN A 426 -4.84 6.99 -18.85
N ASN A 427 -3.66 6.38 -18.54
CA ASN A 427 -2.36 6.90 -18.89
C ASN A 427 -2.20 8.39 -18.55
N PRO A 428 -2.33 8.74 -17.25
CA PRO A 428 -2.46 10.14 -16.83
C PRO A 428 -1.16 10.94 -16.96
N ASP A 429 -0.03 10.25 -17.01
CA ASP A 429 1.35 10.77 -17.10
C ASP A 429 1.97 10.60 -18.49
N PHE A 430 1.24 10.06 -19.47
CA PHE A 430 1.65 9.79 -20.85
C PHE A 430 2.87 8.88 -21.02
N GLU A 431 3.38 8.28 -19.96
CA GLU A 431 4.55 7.36 -20.02
C GLU A 431 4.28 6.15 -20.90
N CYS A 432 3.02 5.85 -21.14
CA CYS A 432 2.54 4.72 -21.93
C CYS A 432 2.41 4.95 -23.42
N GLY A 433 2.89 6.08 -23.89
CA GLY A 433 2.67 6.51 -25.28
C GLY A 433 1.27 7.08 -25.51
N ILE A 434 1.19 8.06 -26.37
CA ILE A 434 -0.01 8.89 -26.60
C ILE A 434 -1.24 8.14 -27.07
N ASN A 435 -1.07 6.95 -27.68
CA ASN A 435 -2.21 6.15 -28.18
C ASN A 435 -2.83 5.25 -27.12
N ASN A 436 -2.30 5.24 -25.91
CA ASN A 436 -2.82 4.45 -24.81
C ASN A 436 -3.72 5.31 -23.93
N GLY A 437 -5.01 5.09 -24.04
CA GLY A 437 -6.02 5.85 -23.28
C GLY A 437 -6.37 7.22 -23.84
N TRP A 438 -5.62 7.76 -24.81
CA TRP A 438 -5.84 9.10 -25.35
C TRP A 438 -5.99 9.10 -26.89
N ASP A 439 -6.89 9.94 -27.39
CA ASP A 439 -7.06 10.21 -28.81
C ASP A 439 -7.32 11.70 -29.07
N LEU A 440 -6.90 12.19 -30.25
CA LEU A 440 -7.18 13.53 -30.68
C LEU A 440 -8.27 13.55 -31.77
N SER A 441 -9.29 14.35 -31.57
CA SER A 441 -10.35 14.59 -32.55
C SER A 441 -10.34 16.03 -33.06
N THR A 442 -10.45 16.21 -34.39
CA THR A 442 -10.58 17.54 -35.02
C THR A 442 -11.88 17.68 -35.79
N PHE A 443 -12.46 18.88 -35.81
CA PHE A 443 -13.77 19.14 -36.40
C PHE A 443 -13.78 20.42 -37.24
N SER A 444 -14.67 20.47 -38.23
CA SER A 444 -14.96 21.67 -39.06
C SER A 444 -13.73 22.23 -39.80
N GLY A 445 -12.79 21.38 -40.19
CA GLY A 445 -11.59 21.74 -40.92
C GLY A 445 -10.42 22.20 -40.05
N ALA A 446 -10.54 22.15 -38.72
CA ALA A 446 -9.37 22.34 -37.85
C ALA A 446 -8.33 21.25 -38.08
N GLN A 447 -7.05 21.60 -38.01
CA GLN A 447 -5.94 20.64 -38.12
C GLN A 447 -5.05 20.74 -36.89
N ALA A 448 -4.69 19.58 -36.36
CA ALA A 448 -3.77 19.46 -35.23
C ALA A 448 -3.03 18.12 -35.28
N ASN A 449 -1.80 18.12 -34.76
CA ASN A 449 -0.96 16.93 -34.59
C ASN A 449 -0.94 16.54 -33.11
N PHE A 450 -0.93 15.26 -32.82
CA PHE A 450 -0.82 14.70 -31.48
C PHE A 450 0.44 13.84 -31.42
N SER A 451 1.34 14.15 -30.50
CA SER A 451 2.62 13.45 -30.32
C SER A 451 3.04 13.47 -28.85
N GLU A 452 3.94 12.60 -28.48
CA GLU A 452 4.66 12.67 -27.20
C GLU A 452 5.94 13.50 -27.32
N THR A 453 6.41 14.03 -26.21
CA THR A 453 7.69 14.75 -26.12
C THR A 453 8.38 14.41 -24.80
N GLU A 454 9.70 14.20 -24.87
CA GLU A 454 10.59 14.05 -23.70
C GLU A 454 11.39 15.32 -23.42
N THR A 455 11.58 16.17 -24.43
CA THR A 455 12.39 17.39 -24.33
C THR A 455 11.64 18.59 -23.79
N GLU A 456 10.32 18.61 -23.95
CA GLU A 456 9.41 19.65 -23.49
C GLU A 456 8.42 19.11 -22.45
N SER A 457 8.78 17.99 -21.79
CA SER A 457 7.94 17.33 -20.77
C SER A 457 8.01 18.04 -19.42
N TYR A 458 7.01 17.80 -18.59
CA TYR A 458 7.04 18.15 -17.17
C TYR A 458 7.87 17.11 -16.40
N GLU A 459 7.56 15.83 -16.62
CA GLU A 459 8.30 14.69 -16.09
C GLU A 459 8.25 13.58 -17.16
N GLY A 460 9.33 12.81 -17.38
CA GLY A 460 9.37 11.74 -18.37
C GLY A 460 8.84 12.16 -19.74
N LYS A 461 7.65 11.69 -20.11
CA LYS A 461 6.95 12.02 -21.35
C LYS A 461 5.72 12.89 -21.08
N SER A 462 5.47 13.85 -21.93
CA SER A 462 4.24 14.65 -21.91
C SER A 462 3.50 14.58 -23.25
N ALA A 463 2.21 14.79 -23.25
CA ALA A 463 1.43 14.98 -24.47
C ALA A 463 1.71 16.34 -25.09
N ARG A 464 1.93 16.36 -26.41
CA ARG A 464 2.06 17.59 -27.22
C ARG A 464 0.97 17.61 -28.29
N ILE A 465 0.15 18.66 -28.27
CA ILE A 465 -0.83 18.94 -29.31
C ILE A 465 -0.38 20.21 -30.03
N GLU A 466 -0.15 20.11 -31.34
CA GLU A 466 0.19 21.22 -32.19
C GLU A 466 -1.02 21.58 -33.08
N VAL A 467 -1.74 22.64 -32.75
CA VAL A 467 -2.84 23.15 -33.57
C VAL A 467 -2.26 24.01 -34.68
N THR A 468 -2.40 23.54 -35.91
CA THR A 468 -1.82 24.19 -37.10
C THR A 468 -2.84 25.01 -37.89
N GLU A 469 -4.14 24.69 -37.82
CA GLU A 469 -5.20 25.40 -38.51
C GLU A 469 -6.49 25.41 -37.65
N LEU A 470 -7.07 26.58 -37.49
CA LEU A 470 -8.38 26.73 -36.80
C LEU A 470 -9.54 26.38 -37.73
N ALA A 471 -10.65 25.99 -37.13
CA ALA A 471 -11.86 25.66 -37.87
C ALA A 471 -12.33 26.84 -38.75
N SER A 472 -12.66 26.57 -39.99
CA SER A 472 -13.06 27.57 -41.01
C SER A 472 -14.42 28.20 -40.75
N SER A 473 -15.25 27.54 -39.93
CA SER A 473 -16.55 28.08 -39.50
C SER A 473 -16.79 27.78 -38.04
N ASN A 474 -17.16 28.79 -37.25
CA ASN A 474 -17.33 28.68 -35.80
C ASN A 474 -16.07 28.15 -35.10
N SER A 475 -15.00 28.93 -35.14
CA SER A 475 -13.84 28.68 -34.27
C SER A 475 -14.29 28.53 -32.82
N GLY A 476 -13.79 27.58 -32.12
CA GLY A 476 -14.15 27.37 -30.72
C GLY A 476 -13.40 26.16 -30.12
N PHE A 477 -13.30 26.19 -28.83
CA PHE A 477 -12.58 25.19 -28.03
C PHE A 477 -12.86 23.73 -28.45
N ASN A 478 -14.11 23.41 -28.78
CA ASN A 478 -14.56 22.06 -29.14
C ASN A 478 -14.22 21.64 -30.59
N LYS A 479 -13.32 22.35 -31.29
CA LYS A 479 -12.90 21.98 -32.63
C LYS A 479 -11.62 21.17 -32.67
N VAL A 480 -10.84 21.19 -31.60
CA VAL A 480 -9.73 20.28 -31.33
C VAL A 480 -9.94 19.73 -29.91
N ILE A 481 -10.10 18.43 -29.79
CA ILE A 481 -10.43 17.78 -28.52
C ILE A 481 -9.46 16.64 -28.27
N LEU A 482 -8.72 16.73 -27.19
CA LEU A 482 -8.01 15.59 -26.63
C LEU A 482 -8.99 14.83 -25.74
N ASN A 483 -9.21 13.57 -26.08
CA ASN A 483 -10.14 12.69 -25.37
C ASN A 483 -9.35 11.66 -24.56
N ASN A 484 -9.76 11.44 -23.33
CA ASN A 484 -9.40 10.22 -22.62
C ASN A 484 -10.37 9.09 -22.96
N GLN A 485 -10.10 7.89 -22.50
CA GLN A 485 -10.95 6.73 -22.67
C GLN A 485 -12.27 6.89 -21.87
N GLU A 486 -13.30 6.16 -22.23
CA GLU A 486 -14.56 6.13 -21.51
C GLU A 486 -14.40 5.34 -20.19
N TYR A 487 -14.96 5.89 -19.11
CA TYR A 487 -14.98 5.28 -17.77
C TYR A 487 -16.41 4.83 -17.47
N ASP A 488 -16.63 3.52 -17.43
CA ASP A 488 -17.94 2.87 -17.39
C ASP A 488 -18.46 2.67 -15.95
N GLN A 489 -18.32 3.68 -15.10
CA GLN A 489 -18.84 3.67 -13.73
C GLN A 489 -19.82 4.83 -13.51
N ASP A 490 -20.82 4.60 -12.67
CA ASP A 490 -21.71 5.68 -12.21
C ASP A 490 -21.02 6.52 -11.14
N LEU A 491 -20.91 7.81 -11.40
CA LEU A 491 -20.32 8.80 -10.50
C LEU A 491 -21.38 9.71 -9.85
N SER A 492 -22.67 9.34 -9.90
CA SER A 492 -23.73 10.16 -9.28
C SER A 492 -23.51 10.34 -7.78
N GLY A 493 -23.71 11.54 -7.29
CA GLY A 493 -23.44 11.92 -5.90
C GLY A 493 -21.95 12.03 -5.56
N LYS A 494 -21.06 12.06 -6.56
CA LYS A 494 -19.62 12.25 -6.39
C LYS A 494 -19.19 13.65 -6.82
N THR A 495 -18.18 14.18 -6.12
CA THR A 495 -17.38 15.32 -6.54
C THR A 495 -16.06 14.80 -7.09
N ILE A 496 -15.72 15.20 -8.32
CA ILE A 496 -14.50 14.81 -9.00
C ILE A 496 -13.56 15.99 -9.02
N ASN A 497 -12.42 15.89 -8.38
CA ASN A 497 -11.34 16.86 -8.49
C ASN A 497 -10.30 16.33 -9.49
N ILE A 498 -9.94 17.15 -10.48
CA ILE A 498 -8.96 16.83 -11.52
C ILE A 498 -7.84 17.86 -11.47
N LYS A 499 -6.60 17.39 -11.33
CA LYS A 499 -5.39 18.20 -11.38
C LYS A 499 -4.53 17.75 -12.54
N PHE A 500 -3.79 18.66 -13.15
CA PHE A 500 -2.81 18.33 -14.19
C PHE A 500 -1.79 19.45 -14.36
N ASN A 501 -0.62 19.14 -14.90
CA ASN A 501 0.37 20.10 -15.29
C ASN A 501 0.23 20.44 -16.78
N ALA A 502 0.27 21.71 -17.11
CA ALA A 502 0.17 22.16 -18.50
C ALA A 502 0.96 23.44 -18.77
N LYS A 503 1.42 23.56 -20.02
CA LYS A 503 1.98 24.80 -20.59
C LYS A 503 1.58 24.96 -22.04
N SER A 504 1.88 26.11 -22.64
CA SER A 504 1.69 26.36 -24.07
C SER A 504 2.78 27.22 -24.69
N ASN A 505 3.03 27.00 -25.97
CA ASN A 505 3.90 27.84 -26.78
C ASN A 505 3.11 28.42 -27.97
N SER A 506 3.28 29.71 -28.25
CA SER A 506 2.68 30.36 -29.41
C SER A 506 3.74 31.18 -30.15
N ASP A 507 3.86 30.97 -31.45
CA ASP A 507 4.79 31.70 -32.29
C ASP A 507 4.53 33.21 -32.35
N ASN A 508 3.31 33.64 -32.03
CA ASN A 508 2.86 35.03 -32.13
C ASN A 508 2.69 35.74 -30.77
N ASN A 509 3.16 35.13 -29.66
CA ASN A 509 2.89 35.63 -28.31
C ASN A 509 1.39 35.77 -27.99
N GLU A 510 0.54 35.06 -28.69
CA GLU A 510 -0.91 35.04 -28.38
C GLU A 510 -1.17 34.17 -27.13
N SER A 511 -2.12 34.59 -26.33
CA SER A 511 -2.54 33.85 -25.17
C SER A 511 -3.31 32.59 -25.62
N ILE A 512 -2.81 31.43 -25.25
CA ILE A 512 -3.46 30.14 -25.50
C ILE A 512 -4.30 29.76 -24.30
N SER A 513 -5.56 29.39 -24.54
CA SER A 513 -6.48 28.95 -23.49
C SER A 513 -7.09 27.60 -23.85
N ILE A 514 -7.53 26.88 -22.82
CA ILE A 514 -8.24 25.61 -22.89
C ILE A 514 -9.52 25.62 -22.07
N LYS A 515 -10.34 24.60 -22.25
CA LYS A 515 -11.40 24.22 -21.31
C LYS A 515 -11.32 22.74 -21.00
N ILE A 516 -11.62 22.37 -19.77
CA ILE A 516 -11.79 20.98 -19.38
C ILE A 516 -13.28 20.63 -19.46
N ARG A 517 -13.60 19.46 -19.97
CA ARG A 517 -14.96 19.00 -20.13
C ARG A 517 -15.08 17.54 -19.68
N LEU A 518 -16.07 17.27 -18.87
CA LEU A 518 -16.48 15.91 -18.57
C LEU A 518 -17.73 15.59 -19.40
N LYS A 519 -17.64 14.63 -20.32
CA LYS A 519 -18.80 14.08 -21.03
C LYS A 519 -19.51 13.11 -20.09
N LEU A 520 -20.83 13.21 -20.04
CA LEU A 520 -21.70 12.41 -19.19
C LEU A 520 -22.53 11.45 -20.06
N GLY A 521 -22.42 10.16 -19.77
CA GLY A 521 -23.06 9.08 -20.49
C GLY A 521 -22.30 8.63 -21.76
N SER A 522 -22.44 7.35 -22.08
CA SER A 522 -21.89 6.74 -23.31
C SER A 522 -22.52 7.33 -24.56
N SER A 523 -23.78 7.75 -24.50
CA SER A 523 -24.55 8.33 -25.61
C SER A 523 -25.03 9.74 -25.28
N GLY A 524 -25.29 10.55 -26.31
CA GLY A 524 -25.80 11.91 -26.14
C GLY A 524 -24.72 13.00 -26.04
N ASN A 525 -25.16 14.22 -25.71
CA ASN A 525 -24.32 15.41 -25.66
C ASN A 525 -24.47 16.13 -24.30
N ASN A 526 -24.43 15.37 -23.23
CA ASN A 526 -24.44 15.91 -21.87
C ASN A 526 -23.00 16.19 -21.44
N TYR A 527 -22.75 17.39 -20.91
CA TYR A 527 -21.41 17.81 -20.55
C TYR A 527 -21.44 18.73 -19.33
N ILE A 528 -20.45 18.59 -18.47
CA ILE A 528 -20.03 19.64 -17.56
C ILE A 528 -18.74 20.24 -18.12
N VAL A 529 -18.64 21.56 -18.18
CA VAL A 529 -17.52 22.29 -18.82
C VAL A 529 -16.98 23.33 -17.87
N SER A 530 -15.66 23.38 -17.71
CA SER A 530 -14.98 24.39 -16.91
C SER A 530 -15.08 25.79 -17.50
N ASP A 531 -14.75 26.78 -16.71
CA ASP A 531 -14.37 28.09 -17.22
C ASP A 531 -13.15 28.02 -18.13
N GLU A 532 -12.86 29.09 -18.84
CA GLU A 532 -11.70 29.22 -19.71
C GLU A 532 -10.43 29.40 -18.89
N LEU A 533 -9.39 28.62 -19.24
CA LEU A 533 -8.08 28.64 -18.63
C LEU A 533 -7.03 29.10 -19.60
N THR A 534 -6.33 30.14 -19.26
CA THR A 534 -5.15 30.57 -19.99
C THR A 534 -3.93 29.80 -19.52
N LEU A 535 -3.24 29.19 -20.46
CA LEU A 535 -1.98 28.47 -20.21
C LEU A 535 -0.79 29.45 -20.25
N SER A 536 0.18 29.23 -19.39
CA SER A 536 1.46 29.93 -19.40
C SER A 536 2.47 29.25 -20.29
N SER A 537 3.61 29.91 -20.55
CA SER A 537 4.76 29.32 -21.26
C SER A 537 5.58 28.34 -20.41
N GLU A 538 5.37 28.34 -19.12
CA GLU A 538 5.99 27.40 -18.17
C GLU A 538 4.92 26.48 -17.60
N TYR A 539 5.30 25.26 -17.24
CA TYR A 539 4.38 24.31 -16.61
C TYR A 539 3.82 24.89 -15.30
N ASN A 540 2.50 24.87 -15.20
CA ASN A 540 1.76 25.16 -13.97
C ASN A 540 0.77 24.05 -13.67
N LEU A 541 0.47 23.89 -12.40
CA LEU A 541 -0.60 23.01 -11.92
C LEU A 541 -1.95 23.73 -12.10
N TYR A 542 -2.89 23.04 -12.75
CA TYR A 542 -4.27 23.45 -12.89
C TYR A 542 -5.19 22.48 -12.16
N GLU A 543 -6.25 22.95 -11.54
CA GLU A 543 -7.18 22.15 -10.75
C GLU A 543 -8.62 22.52 -11.07
N PHE A 544 -9.50 21.51 -11.14
CA PHE A 544 -10.93 21.63 -11.39
C PHE A 544 -11.72 20.69 -10.52
N GLU A 545 -12.96 21.12 -10.23
CA GLU A 545 -13.91 20.32 -9.50
C GLU A 545 -15.21 20.20 -10.30
N PHE A 546 -15.76 18.98 -10.37
CA PHE A 546 -17.02 18.67 -11.01
C PHE A 546 -17.93 17.93 -10.05
N ASP A 547 -19.13 18.44 -9.83
CA ASP A 547 -20.17 17.73 -9.09
C ASP A 547 -21.07 16.96 -10.05
N ILE A 548 -21.29 15.68 -9.79
CA ILE A 548 -22.12 14.79 -10.61
C ILE A 548 -23.43 14.52 -9.88
N ASP A 549 -24.48 15.25 -10.24
CA ASP A 549 -25.77 15.20 -9.57
C ASP A 549 -26.70 14.09 -10.09
N GLU A 550 -26.47 13.60 -11.31
CA GLU A 550 -27.33 12.64 -12.01
C GLU A 550 -26.56 11.36 -12.34
N THR A 551 -27.30 10.25 -12.45
CA THR A 551 -26.78 8.93 -12.84
C THR A 551 -26.51 8.86 -14.33
N TYR A 552 -25.30 8.45 -14.70
CA TYR A 552 -24.88 8.19 -16.08
C TYR A 552 -24.14 6.86 -16.14
N ASP A 553 -24.28 6.17 -17.29
CA ASP A 553 -23.66 4.87 -17.56
C ASP A 553 -22.14 4.94 -17.83
N ALA A 554 -21.64 6.12 -18.19
CA ALA A 554 -20.22 6.32 -18.45
C ALA A 554 -19.81 7.80 -18.32
N HIS A 555 -18.51 8.04 -18.19
CA HIS A 555 -17.91 9.36 -18.12
C HIS A 555 -16.65 9.43 -19.00
N LYS A 556 -16.33 10.61 -19.57
CA LYS A 556 -15.14 10.79 -20.39
C LYS A 556 -14.53 12.18 -20.18
N LEU A 557 -13.27 12.22 -19.76
CA LEU A 557 -12.51 13.45 -19.69
C LEU A 557 -12.11 13.94 -21.08
N GLN A 558 -12.26 15.23 -21.31
CA GLN A 558 -11.89 15.88 -22.58
C GLN A 558 -11.22 17.23 -22.32
N VAL A 559 -10.11 17.49 -23.03
CA VAL A 559 -9.45 18.79 -23.04
C VAL A 559 -9.72 19.47 -24.37
N LEU A 560 -10.28 20.68 -24.34
CA LEU A 560 -10.72 21.43 -25.51
C LEU A 560 -9.67 22.48 -25.88
N CYS A 561 -8.96 22.29 -27.03
CA CYS A 561 -7.78 23.05 -27.44
C CYS A 561 -8.01 23.91 -28.70
N GLY A 562 -9.22 23.98 -29.25
CA GLY A 562 -9.49 24.53 -30.60
C GLY A 562 -9.62 26.06 -30.70
N ASN A 563 -9.15 26.84 -29.73
CA ASN A 563 -9.33 28.30 -29.73
C ASN A 563 -8.14 29.09 -30.30
N ALA A 564 -6.94 28.54 -30.33
CA ALA A 564 -5.73 29.21 -30.81
C ALA A 564 -4.80 28.26 -31.58
N ILE A 565 -4.03 28.79 -32.51
CA ILE A 565 -2.90 28.10 -33.16
C ILE A 565 -1.71 28.11 -32.22
N GLY A 566 -1.01 26.98 -32.07
CA GLY A 566 0.17 26.83 -31.23
C GLY A 566 0.29 25.46 -30.64
N GLU A 567 1.18 25.31 -29.70
CA GLU A 567 1.50 24.05 -29.03
C GLU A 567 0.93 24.05 -27.60
N TYR A 568 0.32 22.94 -27.24
CA TYR A 568 -0.23 22.66 -25.93
C TYR A 568 0.44 21.43 -25.37
N PHE A 569 0.88 21.50 -24.12
CA PHE A 569 1.55 20.42 -23.43
C PHE A 569 0.78 20.06 -22.17
N PHE A 570 0.57 18.75 -21.96
CA PHE A 570 -0.17 18.22 -20.82
C PHE A 570 0.59 17.07 -20.20
N ASP A 571 0.51 16.98 -18.86
CA ASP A 571 1.15 15.94 -18.09
C ASP A 571 0.51 15.78 -16.72
N ASN A 572 0.79 14.65 -16.07
CA ASN A 572 0.51 14.39 -14.66
C ASN A 572 -0.95 14.69 -14.26
N PHE A 573 -1.91 14.04 -14.93
CA PHE A 573 -3.30 14.12 -14.55
C PHE A 573 -3.54 13.31 -13.27
N GLU A 574 -4.09 13.93 -12.26
CA GLU A 574 -4.54 13.29 -11.02
C GLU A 574 -6.05 13.42 -10.89
N THR A 575 -6.71 12.38 -10.37
CA THR A 575 -8.14 12.41 -10.06
C THR A 575 -8.38 12.00 -8.62
N ILE A 576 -9.21 12.78 -7.93
CA ILE A 576 -9.74 12.46 -6.61
C ILE A 576 -11.25 12.42 -6.72
N ILE A 577 -11.85 11.25 -6.44
CA ILE A 577 -13.30 11.06 -6.46
C ILE A 577 -13.77 10.94 -5.02
N ASN A 578 -14.52 11.93 -4.56
CA ASN A 578 -15.07 11.96 -3.22
C ASN A 578 -16.59 11.80 -3.29
N ASP A 579 -17.19 11.23 -2.24
CA ASP A 579 -18.63 11.46 -2.04
C ASP A 579 -18.86 12.96 -1.99
N GLN A 580 -19.89 13.44 -2.68
CA GLN A 580 -20.26 14.83 -2.54
C GLN A 580 -20.38 15.12 -1.05
N SER A 581 -19.34 15.75 -0.50
CA SER A 581 -19.51 16.35 0.79
C SER A 581 -20.64 17.39 0.59
N PHE A 582 -21.63 17.37 1.44
CA PHE A 582 -22.46 18.56 1.60
C PHE A 582 -21.48 19.65 2.06
N SER A 583 -20.75 20.22 1.09
CA SER A 583 -19.86 21.33 1.36
C SER A 583 -20.73 22.39 2.02
N ASN A 584 -20.22 22.98 3.06
CA ASN A 584 -20.75 24.23 3.52
C ASN A 584 -20.59 25.23 2.36
N TYR A 585 -21.53 25.22 1.41
CA TYR A 585 -21.79 26.38 0.60
C TYR A 585 -22.31 27.42 1.58
N ASP A 586 -21.40 28.10 2.27
CA ASP A 586 -21.56 29.46 2.67
C ASP A 586 -21.43 30.37 1.41
N GLU A 587 -22.05 29.99 0.31
CA GLU A 587 -22.54 31.03 -0.58
C GLU A 587 -23.63 31.70 0.21
N ILE A 588 -23.25 32.81 0.77
CA ILE A 588 -24.09 33.81 1.34
C ILE A 588 -25.08 34.21 0.24
N LEU A 589 -26.17 33.46 0.11
CA LEU A 589 -27.42 34.14 -0.24
C LEU A 589 -27.59 35.13 0.91
N HIS A 590 -27.32 36.40 0.62
CA HIS A 590 -27.35 37.50 1.57
C HIS A 590 -28.65 37.61 2.38
N ASP A 591 -29.61 36.74 2.16
CA ASP A 591 -30.99 36.86 2.59
C ASP A 591 -31.48 35.73 3.51
N VAL A 592 -30.73 34.59 3.74
CA VAL A 592 -31.13 33.52 4.65
C VAL A 592 -29.99 33.11 5.57
N VAL A 593 -30.14 33.39 6.86
CA VAL A 593 -29.08 33.10 7.86
C VAL A 593 -29.67 32.34 9.04
N PHE A 594 -28.95 31.31 9.48
CA PHE A 594 -29.22 30.56 10.71
C PHE A 594 -28.05 30.71 11.71
N PHE A 595 -28.36 31.15 12.95
CA PHE A 595 -27.32 31.36 13.98
C PHE A 595 -27.88 31.23 15.41
N PRO A 596 -27.05 30.95 16.42
CA PRO A 596 -25.67 30.53 16.33
C PRO A 596 -25.55 29.05 15.91
N ILE A 597 -24.47 28.67 15.29
CA ILE A 597 -24.10 27.26 15.06
C ILE A 597 -22.69 27.06 15.60
N PRO A 598 -22.46 26.21 16.62
CA PRO A 598 -23.43 25.36 17.33
C PRO A 598 -24.46 26.15 18.19
N PHE A 599 -25.59 25.50 18.50
CA PHE A 599 -26.62 26.05 19.38
C PHE A 599 -26.98 25.08 20.52
N GLU A 600 -27.59 25.58 21.59
CA GLU A 600 -28.06 24.76 22.71
C GLU A 600 -29.54 24.34 22.49
N ASN A 601 -30.48 25.25 22.72
CA ASN A 601 -31.93 24.99 22.57
C ASN A 601 -32.58 25.87 21.54
N ASN A 602 -31.95 26.98 21.16
CA ASN A 602 -32.52 27.97 20.28
C ASN A 602 -31.59 28.27 19.11
N LEU A 603 -32.13 28.15 17.91
CA LEU A 603 -31.52 28.60 16.66
C LEU A 603 -32.31 29.81 16.17
N TYR A 604 -31.66 30.83 15.66
CA TYR A 604 -32.32 31.98 15.09
C TYR A 604 -32.28 31.89 13.56
N PHE A 605 -33.35 32.25 12.93
CA PHE A 605 -33.50 32.34 11.51
C PHE A 605 -33.68 33.84 11.15
N ASN A 606 -33.04 34.29 10.08
CA ASN A 606 -33.22 35.60 9.52
C ASN A 606 -33.34 35.48 8.00
N SER A 607 -34.42 35.99 7.41
CA SER A 607 -34.64 36.01 5.96
C SER A 607 -35.61 37.12 5.59
N ASN A 608 -35.48 37.59 4.35
CA ASN A 608 -36.41 38.52 3.75
C ASN A 608 -37.69 37.87 3.16
N GLN A 609 -37.80 36.54 3.23
CA GLN A 609 -38.94 35.76 2.70
C GLN A 609 -39.32 34.59 3.65
N ASN A 610 -40.58 34.15 3.50
CA ASN A 610 -41.06 32.98 4.24
C ASN A 610 -40.48 31.70 3.67
N LEU A 611 -40.08 30.77 4.54
CA LEU A 611 -39.48 29.47 4.15
C LEU A 611 -40.15 28.29 4.83
N ASP A 612 -40.28 27.19 4.10
CA ASP A 612 -40.53 25.88 4.66
C ASP A 612 -39.19 25.19 4.85
N VAL A 613 -38.84 24.87 6.10
CA VAL A 613 -37.55 24.26 6.47
C VAL A 613 -37.80 22.84 7.01
N SER A 614 -37.20 21.85 6.40
CA SER A 614 -37.21 20.47 6.86
C SER A 614 -35.95 20.15 7.63
N ILE A 615 -36.07 19.50 8.78
CA ILE A 615 -34.96 19.08 9.63
C ILE A 615 -34.77 17.57 9.47
N TYR A 616 -33.58 17.15 9.13
CA TYR A 616 -33.21 15.75 9.00
C TYR A 616 -32.11 15.38 9.99
N SER A 617 -32.11 14.14 10.47
CA SER A 617 -30.95 13.53 11.12
C SER A 617 -29.85 13.25 10.09
N ILE A 618 -28.64 13.01 10.56
CA ILE A 618 -27.47 12.76 9.69
C ILE A 618 -27.62 11.49 8.83
N ASP A 619 -28.45 10.54 9.25
CA ASP A 619 -28.83 9.34 8.50
C ASP A 619 -30.00 9.56 7.51
N GLY A 620 -30.40 10.84 7.28
CA GLY A 620 -31.39 11.22 6.28
C GLY A 620 -32.85 11.08 6.71
N LYS A 621 -33.15 10.76 8.00
CA LYS A 621 -34.50 10.65 8.50
C LYS A 621 -35.11 12.03 8.78
N LEU A 622 -36.26 12.32 8.18
CA LEU A 622 -37.02 13.55 8.46
C LEU A 622 -37.50 13.56 9.92
N ILE A 623 -37.10 14.62 10.66
CA ILE A 623 -37.47 14.83 12.07
C ILE A 623 -38.62 15.81 12.20
N SER A 624 -38.57 16.93 11.49
CA SER A 624 -39.56 17.99 11.59
C SER A 624 -39.60 18.86 10.33
N VAL A 625 -40.74 19.49 10.13
CA VAL A 625 -40.91 20.56 9.11
C VAL A 625 -41.42 21.81 9.81
N LEU A 626 -40.73 22.91 9.61
CA LEU A 626 -41.04 24.23 10.21
C LEU A 626 -41.40 25.20 9.10
N LYS A 627 -42.39 26.05 9.39
CA LYS A 627 -42.75 27.18 8.53
C LYS A 627 -42.25 28.45 9.18
N LEU A 628 -41.29 29.08 8.55
CA LEU A 628 -40.62 30.27 9.04
C LEU A 628 -41.17 31.50 8.30
N GLN A 629 -41.37 32.57 9.05
CA GLN A 629 -41.83 33.81 8.48
C GLN A 629 -40.69 34.77 8.19
N SER A 630 -40.84 35.68 7.22
CA SER A 630 -39.83 36.70 6.96
C SER A 630 -39.56 37.54 8.19
N GLU A 631 -38.33 37.96 8.39
CA GLU A 631 -37.73 38.65 9.54
C GLU A 631 -37.01 37.69 10.49
N THR A 632 -36.43 38.20 11.56
CA THR A 632 -35.70 37.35 12.53
C THR A 632 -36.65 36.56 13.42
N GLU A 633 -36.67 35.25 13.28
CA GLU A 633 -37.47 34.31 14.09
C GLU A 633 -36.60 33.42 14.97
N LYS A 634 -37.10 33.17 16.19
CA LYS A 634 -36.46 32.27 17.14
C LYS A 634 -37.06 30.87 17.03
N LEU A 635 -36.27 29.90 16.65
CA LEU A 635 -36.65 28.49 16.59
C LEU A 635 -36.31 27.81 17.90
N ASN A 636 -37.31 27.29 18.61
CA ASN A 636 -37.07 26.43 19.76
C ASN A 636 -36.91 24.97 19.27
N LEU A 637 -35.68 24.49 19.34
CA LEU A 637 -35.29 23.12 18.94
C LEU A 637 -34.90 22.27 20.15
N GLU A 638 -35.50 22.51 21.32
CA GLU A 638 -35.25 21.77 22.55
C GLU A 638 -35.55 20.25 22.38
N PHE A 639 -36.48 19.92 21.49
CA PHE A 639 -36.88 18.54 21.19
C PHE A 639 -35.82 17.73 20.43
N LEU A 640 -34.81 18.35 19.87
CA LEU A 640 -33.67 17.65 19.27
C LEU A 640 -32.71 17.17 20.36
N GLU A 641 -32.12 16.01 20.19
CA GLU A 641 -31.01 15.54 21.01
C GLU A 641 -29.70 16.22 20.62
N LYS A 642 -28.63 16.06 21.41
CA LYS A 642 -27.29 16.54 21.04
C LYS A 642 -26.82 15.82 19.78
N GLY A 643 -26.34 16.53 18.80
CA GLY A 643 -25.92 15.93 17.55
C GLY A 643 -25.87 16.89 16.35
N VAL A 644 -25.64 16.30 15.20
CA VAL A 644 -25.58 16.99 13.91
C VAL A 644 -26.89 16.75 13.15
N TYR A 645 -27.42 17.81 12.55
CA TYR A 645 -28.67 17.79 11.78
C TYR A 645 -28.50 18.57 10.49
N ILE A 646 -29.33 18.27 9.49
CA ILE A 646 -29.40 18.97 8.19
C ILE A 646 -30.73 19.71 8.11
N LEU A 647 -30.65 21.01 7.87
CA LEU A 647 -31.79 21.82 7.46
C LEU A 647 -31.86 21.80 5.94
N LYS A 648 -33.01 21.46 5.38
CA LYS A 648 -33.31 21.62 3.95
C LYS A 648 -34.38 22.68 3.80
N TYR A 649 -34.15 23.65 2.93
CA TYR A 649 -35.10 24.71 2.60
C TYR A 649 -35.06 25.07 1.11
N PHE A 650 -36.13 25.69 0.62
CA PHE A 650 -36.30 25.96 -0.81
C PHE A 650 -36.42 27.46 -1.03
N VAL A 651 -35.57 27.99 -1.92
CA VAL A 651 -35.54 29.43 -2.30
C VAL A 651 -35.42 29.53 -3.81
N GLU A 652 -36.28 30.33 -4.43
CA GLU A 652 -36.21 30.68 -5.87
C GLU A 652 -36.03 29.47 -6.82
N GLY A 653 -36.66 28.36 -6.55
CA GLY A 653 -36.58 27.18 -7.40
C GLY A 653 -35.48 26.18 -7.04
N THR A 654 -34.63 26.47 -6.04
CA THR A 654 -33.47 25.66 -5.65
C THR A 654 -33.61 25.16 -4.22
N ASN A 655 -33.21 23.92 -3.98
CA ASN A 655 -33.07 23.35 -2.63
C ASN A 655 -31.71 23.73 -2.05
N TYR A 656 -31.73 24.22 -0.81
CA TYR A 656 -30.55 24.53 -0.02
C TYR A 656 -30.46 23.63 1.20
N TYR A 657 -29.24 23.33 1.66
CA TYR A 657 -28.98 22.51 2.81
C TYR A 657 -28.00 23.21 3.75
N LYS A 658 -28.30 23.21 5.04
CA LYS A 658 -27.43 23.80 6.07
C LYS A 658 -27.21 22.80 7.19
N ARG A 659 -25.97 22.50 7.49
CA ARG A 659 -25.63 21.72 8.66
C ARG A 659 -25.76 22.56 9.93
N ILE A 660 -26.47 22.04 10.93
CA ILE A 660 -26.56 22.63 12.26
C ILE A 660 -26.07 21.66 13.32
N ILE A 661 -25.51 22.17 14.41
CA ILE A 661 -24.94 21.38 15.48
C ILE A 661 -25.60 21.79 16.78
N LYS A 662 -26.25 20.83 17.47
CA LYS A 662 -26.81 21.01 18.81
C LYS A 662 -25.86 20.46 19.86
N ASN A 663 -25.42 21.33 20.81
CA ASN A 663 -24.56 20.99 21.93
C ASN A 663 -25.31 20.32 23.09
#